data_7dba45df956cb68db85b8d84fe44dedc
#
_entry.id   7dba45df956cb68db85b8d84fe44dedc
#
_cell.length_a   1.000
_cell.length_b   1.000
_cell.length_c   1.000
_cell.angle_alpha   90.00
_cell.angle_beta   90.00
_cell.angle_gamma   90.00
#
_symmetry.space_group_name_H-M   'P 1'
#
loop_
_entity.id
_entity.type
_entity.pdbx_description
1 polymer ?
#
loop_
_entity_poly.entity_id
_entity_poly.type
_entity_poly.pdbx_seq_one_letter_code
_entity_poly.pdbx_strand_id
1 'polypeptide(L)'
;MRQSEVGAANAVQIERINDLWAYVLPDDKLVTGSSYGNKKCFANSKATGAIENLFSLDLGRNVIGSTLIRYYDAESGILLEQTGSGDFIIHPAYQKHKFKLARGLRISEIFYVPNAPQDNLDKCPAAYLGLKIVNKTSEVQKIAAVAYSDLRPTYLATTPDAEVRFAYKNKVIIASNRSNEQWTRFFGTTAENAVCSYTTDISAVNDNFNVTPRLVSSCGKYIGIDFSAEHCSVQYVPLTTESSTTDSAALNTEDRTIIGRIQVDIEVPVGGEKQFTFIVGFSPTSGEDALQTFELLEDYEQAYKLTINNFVHETSYSVVTTPDQVINRGVQWAKANMARVKAEYPQGWGFTNDPSLSSNIVARDTAWFSFGCDYVAPEFSKQALKVFKRLQSADGLIAEYYNGVTGDVDDYQLTINDDTPLYILAVVHTFQISDDRVFLEEMYPSVAKAADYVISQKDERGLIFCRSDGVGVYGICGWRNIIPNYAINGAVTEVNAECFAALRAVALLADYMGADERAAYFRAEATKLKNAINKHLINPKSGLYYLNVDLNGNEHPDVTCDQIFPVIFNVATPATSHLIIDRLNRPDFLTTAGLRTVPRTALNYHPERGWGLTGGIWPDVAFMFAYSCSTHQPDVMINIMRGTFRQYELDPTNQNTVPGQFSEWYHGESLVNNGMKLSPWFPPKYLWTAVEGVCGISLHRGLHINPNLPLIWKWVSLSNMPYHGSAVTYFACWVKGRLDIFANYPFSTSLKNAQTELDDDISALIHERLEEIHLVALATPSHVVICIGNMTASSTSFTFSVSEITETYMTPGRYRVRVFHSEIDDWYDQGVRENSNIHGFSVGLEVGGFKLIELTKQVT
;
A
#
# COMPACT_ATOMS: atom_id res chain seq x y z
N MET A 1 17.77 27.96 10.89
CA MET A 1 17.34 27.93 12.32
C MET A 1 17.39 26.50 12.79
N ARG A 2 18.32 26.16 13.69
CA ARG A 2 18.35 24.85 14.35
C ARG A 2 17.23 24.86 15.37
N GLN A 3 16.11 24.18 15.08
CA GLN A 3 15.19 23.75 16.11
C GLN A 3 15.80 22.53 16.78
N SER A 4 16.22 22.70 18.04
CA SER A 4 16.49 21.60 18.94
C SER A 4 15.26 20.73 19.03
N GLU A 5 15.36 19.49 18.55
CA GLU A 5 14.43 18.43 18.90
C GLU A 5 14.55 18.20 20.42
N VAL A 6 13.68 18.82 21.18
CA VAL A 6 13.43 18.46 22.56
C VAL A 6 12.63 17.17 22.51
N GLY A 7 13.30 16.05 22.83
CA GLY A 7 12.73 14.71 22.76
C GLY A 7 11.56 14.53 23.73
N ALA A 8 10.36 14.49 23.21
CA ALA A 8 9.42 13.50 23.66
C ALA A 8 9.91 12.18 23.10
N ALA A 9 10.21 11.21 23.94
CA ALA A 9 10.59 9.87 23.51
C ALA A 9 9.52 9.39 22.51
N ASN A 10 9.91 9.18 21.25
CA ASN A 10 9.00 8.69 20.23
C ASN A 10 8.48 7.35 20.73
N ALA A 11 7.18 7.23 20.93
CA ALA A 11 6.56 5.97 21.38
C ALA A 11 6.76 4.86 20.34
N VAL A 12 7.02 5.23 19.09
CA VAL A 12 7.22 4.33 17.96
C VAL A 12 8.71 4.22 17.66
N GLN A 13 9.26 3.01 17.79
CA GLN A 13 10.62 2.66 17.39
C GLN A 13 10.61 2.08 15.98
N ILE A 14 11.65 2.38 15.20
CA ILE A 14 11.79 1.93 13.82
C ILE A 14 12.91 0.90 13.79
N GLU A 15 12.63 -0.29 13.28
CA GLU A 15 13.58 -1.40 13.21
C GLU A 15 13.56 -2.03 11.81
N ARG A 16 14.67 -2.64 11.40
CA ARG A 16 14.68 -3.55 10.26
C ARG A 16 14.47 -4.97 10.74
N ILE A 17 13.43 -5.61 10.22
CA ILE A 17 13.09 -7.00 10.56
C ILE A 17 12.87 -7.73 9.22
N ASN A 18 13.58 -8.83 8.98
CA ASN A 18 13.51 -9.58 7.72
C ASN A 18 13.70 -8.67 6.49
N ASP A 19 14.73 -7.82 6.51
CA ASP A 19 15.08 -6.87 5.45
C ASP A 19 14.05 -5.76 5.17
N LEU A 20 13.00 -5.65 5.97
CA LEU A 20 11.96 -4.63 5.83
C LEU A 20 11.91 -3.71 7.07
N TRP A 21 11.62 -2.44 6.82
CA TRP A 21 11.33 -1.48 7.89
C TRP A 21 10.01 -1.84 8.58
N ALA A 22 10.06 -1.96 9.88
CA ALA A 22 8.94 -2.27 10.76
C ALA A 22 8.90 -1.27 11.92
N TYR A 23 7.76 -1.23 12.60
CA TYR A 23 7.54 -0.36 13.75
C TYR A 23 7.31 -1.18 15.00
N VAL A 24 7.98 -0.79 16.10
CA VAL A 24 7.82 -1.39 17.43
C VAL A 24 7.28 -0.32 18.36
N LEU A 25 6.20 -0.62 19.07
CA LEU A 25 5.55 0.31 19.98
C LEU A 25 4.93 -0.42 21.18
N PRO A 26 4.82 0.26 22.36
CA PRO A 26 4.07 -0.28 23.47
C PRO A 26 2.61 -0.57 23.10
N ASP A 27 2.03 -1.61 23.68
CA ASP A 27 0.67 -2.05 23.32
C ASP A 27 -0.43 -1.03 23.69
N ASP A 28 -0.22 -0.22 24.73
CA ASP A 28 -1.10 0.88 25.12
C ASP A 28 -1.09 2.06 24.11
N LYS A 29 -0.20 2.03 23.11
CA LYS A 29 -0.07 3.05 22.07
C LYS A 29 -0.78 2.69 20.76
N LEU A 30 -1.22 1.46 20.58
CA LEU A 30 -1.95 1.05 19.40
C LEU A 30 -3.44 1.34 19.57
N VAL A 31 -4.03 2.18 18.72
CA VAL A 31 -5.47 2.54 18.78
C VAL A 31 -6.36 1.57 18.00
N THR A 32 -5.80 0.96 16.96
CA THR A 32 -6.39 -0.15 16.21
C THR A 32 -5.25 -0.96 15.59
N GLY A 33 -5.53 -2.20 15.18
CA GLY A 33 -4.52 -3.06 14.56
C GLY A 33 -4.33 -2.78 13.07
N SER A 34 -3.38 -3.51 12.50
CA SER A 34 -3.07 -3.46 11.07
C SER A 34 -4.06 -4.24 10.24
N SER A 35 -4.09 -3.90 8.95
CA SER A 35 -4.89 -4.59 7.93
C SER A 35 -3.98 -5.38 6.99
N TYR A 36 -4.37 -6.59 6.64
CA TYR A 36 -3.66 -7.48 5.70
C TYR A 36 -4.65 -8.14 4.76
N GLY A 37 -4.23 -8.33 3.52
CA GLY A 37 -5.05 -9.00 2.53
C GLY A 37 -4.22 -9.78 1.52
N ASN A 38 -4.93 -10.55 0.73
CA ASN A 38 -4.43 -11.26 -0.43
C ASN A 38 -5.46 -11.16 -1.57
N LYS A 39 -5.31 -11.96 -2.61
CA LYS A 39 -6.22 -11.91 -3.76
C LYS A 39 -7.68 -12.29 -3.45
N LYS A 40 -7.97 -12.97 -2.33
CA LYS A 40 -9.29 -13.53 -2.03
C LYS A 40 -9.91 -13.05 -0.72
N CYS A 41 -9.12 -12.49 0.17
CA CYS A 41 -9.63 -11.99 1.44
C CYS A 41 -8.86 -10.77 1.96
N PHE A 42 -9.49 -10.06 2.88
CA PHE A 42 -8.93 -8.94 3.59
C PHE A 42 -9.32 -9.03 5.07
N ALA A 43 -8.40 -8.78 5.96
CA ALA A 43 -8.62 -8.89 7.40
C ALA A 43 -8.08 -7.68 8.15
N ASN A 44 -8.83 -7.22 9.12
CA ASN A 44 -8.43 -6.19 10.06
C ASN A 44 -8.13 -6.81 11.42
N SER A 45 -7.24 -6.18 12.18
CA SER A 45 -7.00 -6.53 13.58
C SER A 45 -7.35 -5.38 14.53
N LYS A 46 -7.51 -5.73 15.81
CA LYS A 46 -7.77 -4.78 16.90
C LYS A 46 -6.50 -4.36 17.61
N ALA A 47 -6.61 -3.30 18.42
CA ALA A 47 -5.56 -2.86 19.32
C ALA A 47 -5.14 -3.93 20.36
N THR A 48 -5.97 -4.94 20.58
CA THR A 48 -5.68 -6.08 21.48
C THR A 48 -4.87 -7.19 20.80
N GLY A 49 -4.61 -7.10 19.50
CA GLY A 49 -3.97 -8.17 18.72
C GLY A 49 -4.96 -9.16 18.11
N ALA A 50 -6.22 -9.15 18.55
CA ALA A 50 -7.28 -10.00 18.00
C ALA A 50 -7.56 -9.65 16.52
N ILE A 51 -8.00 -10.64 15.74
CA ILE A 51 -8.60 -10.38 14.42
C ILE A 51 -9.96 -9.72 14.65
N GLU A 52 -10.24 -8.62 13.97
CA GLU A 52 -11.52 -7.94 14.06
C GLU A 52 -12.54 -8.57 13.12
N ASN A 53 -12.14 -8.80 11.88
CA ASN A 53 -12.99 -9.41 10.86
C ASN A 53 -12.15 -10.03 9.74
N LEU A 54 -12.80 -10.91 8.96
CA LEU A 54 -12.29 -11.44 7.70
C LEU A 54 -13.36 -11.23 6.63
N PHE A 55 -12.98 -10.48 5.58
CA PHE A 55 -13.82 -10.11 4.47
C PHE A 55 -13.54 -11.01 3.26
N SER A 56 -14.60 -11.53 2.64
CA SER A 56 -14.53 -12.28 1.39
C SER A 56 -14.66 -11.36 0.20
N LEU A 57 -13.67 -11.36 -0.68
CA LEU A 57 -13.72 -10.60 -1.93
C LEU A 57 -14.67 -11.24 -2.95
N ASP A 58 -14.81 -12.56 -2.93
CA ASP A 58 -15.73 -13.28 -3.81
C ASP A 58 -17.21 -13.02 -3.45
N LEU A 59 -17.51 -12.79 -2.17
CA LEU A 59 -18.87 -12.51 -1.69
C LEU A 59 -19.13 -11.01 -1.46
N GLY A 60 -18.09 -10.18 -1.43
CA GLY A 60 -18.18 -8.76 -1.13
C GLY A 60 -18.70 -8.46 0.29
N ARG A 61 -18.36 -9.29 1.27
CA ARG A 61 -18.93 -9.24 2.63
C ARG A 61 -17.99 -9.77 3.69
N ASN A 62 -18.16 -9.29 4.92
CA ASN A 62 -17.54 -9.88 6.10
C ASN A 62 -18.15 -11.25 6.39
N VAL A 63 -17.33 -12.28 6.39
CA VAL A 63 -17.77 -13.67 6.59
C VAL A 63 -17.44 -14.22 7.96
N ILE A 64 -16.46 -13.65 8.65
CA ILE A 64 -16.03 -14.01 9.99
C ILE A 64 -15.83 -12.74 10.80
N GLY A 65 -16.31 -12.75 12.03
CA GLY A 65 -16.13 -11.66 12.99
C GLY A 65 -14.86 -11.82 13.84
N SER A 66 -14.93 -11.37 15.08
CA SER A 66 -13.76 -11.34 15.97
C SER A 66 -13.20 -12.74 16.24
N THR A 67 -11.86 -12.85 16.19
CA THR A 67 -11.12 -14.05 16.57
C THR A 67 -10.00 -13.65 17.54
N LEU A 68 -9.96 -14.30 18.72
CA LEU A 68 -9.05 -13.94 19.81
C LEU A 68 -8.66 -15.18 20.63
N ILE A 69 -7.58 -15.04 21.44
CA ILE A 69 -7.10 -16.09 22.36
C ILE A 69 -7.23 -15.57 23.80
N ARG A 70 -7.62 -16.46 24.70
CA ARG A 70 -7.59 -16.26 26.15
C ARG A 70 -6.80 -17.36 26.81
N TYR A 71 -6.17 -17.05 27.93
CA TYR A 71 -5.27 -17.95 28.64
C TYR A 71 -5.80 -18.23 30.03
N TYR A 72 -5.81 -19.50 30.39
CA TYR A 72 -6.27 -19.95 31.70
C TYR A 72 -5.22 -20.85 32.34
N ASP A 73 -5.15 -20.79 33.64
CA ASP A 73 -4.45 -21.78 34.42
C ASP A 73 -5.17 -23.14 34.30
N ALA A 74 -4.47 -24.18 33.86
CA ALA A 74 -5.10 -25.46 33.54
C ALA A 74 -5.58 -26.23 34.80
N GLU A 75 -5.05 -25.94 35.98
CA GLU A 75 -5.41 -26.61 37.21
C GLU A 75 -6.54 -25.91 37.97
N SER A 76 -6.45 -24.58 38.08
CA SER A 76 -7.44 -23.78 38.78
C SER A 76 -8.55 -23.22 37.89
N GLY A 77 -8.29 -23.17 36.59
CA GLY A 77 -9.20 -22.59 35.64
C GLY A 77 -9.29 -21.05 35.70
N ILE A 78 -8.42 -20.41 36.42
CA ILE A 78 -8.42 -18.94 36.54
C ILE A 78 -7.87 -18.32 35.27
N LEU A 79 -8.50 -17.24 34.79
CA LEU A 79 -8.02 -16.43 33.69
C LEU A 79 -6.64 -15.84 34.01
N LEU A 80 -5.69 -16.03 33.13
CA LEU A 80 -4.35 -15.46 33.24
C LEU A 80 -4.33 -14.15 32.43
N GLU A 81 -4.27 -13.05 33.16
CA GLU A 81 -4.22 -11.71 32.54
C GLU A 81 -2.79 -11.33 32.17
N GLN A 82 -2.67 -10.41 31.24
CA GLN A 82 -1.41 -9.76 30.91
C GLN A 82 -0.89 -8.99 32.13
N THR A 83 0.42 -9.05 32.35
CA THR A 83 1.11 -8.31 33.42
C THR A 83 2.07 -7.28 32.83
N GLY A 84 1.81 -6.00 33.11
CA GLY A 84 2.57 -4.89 32.57
C GLY A 84 2.28 -4.61 31.10
N SER A 85 3.04 -3.68 30.53
CA SER A 85 2.95 -3.34 29.10
C SER A 85 3.62 -4.41 28.25
N GLY A 86 3.01 -4.73 27.10
CA GLY A 86 3.58 -5.50 26.01
C GLY A 86 4.08 -4.61 24.89
N ASP A 87 4.53 -5.22 23.81
CA ASP A 87 4.97 -4.55 22.59
C ASP A 87 4.24 -5.10 21.37
N PHE A 88 3.83 -4.20 20.48
CA PHE A 88 3.45 -4.55 19.12
C PHE A 88 4.61 -4.37 18.15
N ILE A 89 4.73 -5.28 17.20
CA ILE A 89 5.54 -5.13 16.01
C ILE A 89 4.57 -5.03 14.84
N ILE A 90 4.60 -3.89 14.14
CA ILE A 90 3.85 -3.67 12.91
C ILE A 90 4.83 -3.84 11.76
N HIS A 91 4.70 -4.95 11.06
CA HIS A 91 5.57 -5.34 9.94
C HIS A 91 4.77 -5.31 8.63
N PRO A 92 5.38 -5.07 7.46
CA PRO A 92 4.68 -5.16 6.17
C PRO A 92 3.83 -6.42 5.98
N ALA A 93 4.30 -7.57 6.41
CA ALA A 93 3.67 -8.87 6.20
C ALA A 93 2.83 -9.38 7.39
N TYR A 94 2.96 -8.82 8.60
CA TYR A 94 2.30 -9.31 9.80
C TYR A 94 2.23 -8.26 10.91
N GLN A 95 1.33 -8.48 11.87
CA GLN A 95 1.32 -7.83 13.18
C GLN A 95 1.69 -8.85 14.26
N LYS A 96 2.54 -8.48 15.21
CA LYS A 96 2.94 -9.35 16.31
C LYS A 96 2.81 -8.64 17.63
N HIS A 97 2.08 -9.25 18.57
CA HIS A 97 1.95 -8.80 19.96
C HIS A 97 2.83 -9.65 20.86
N LYS A 98 3.66 -9.02 21.66
CA LYS A 98 4.53 -9.67 22.67
C LYS A 98 4.18 -9.15 24.05
N PHE A 99 3.84 -10.03 24.96
CA PHE A 99 3.48 -9.64 26.34
C PHE A 99 3.82 -10.73 27.35
N LYS A 100 3.63 -10.42 28.61
CA LYS A 100 3.79 -11.38 29.72
C LYS A 100 2.43 -11.69 30.33
N LEU A 101 2.18 -12.95 30.60
CA LEU A 101 1.05 -13.38 31.43
C LEU A 101 1.43 -13.41 32.91
N ALA A 102 0.41 -13.38 33.74
CA ALA A 102 0.53 -13.83 35.15
C ALA A 102 1.30 -15.15 35.20
N ARG A 103 2.06 -15.39 36.26
CA ARG A 103 3.01 -16.50 36.43
C ARG A 103 4.29 -16.44 35.58
N GLY A 104 4.56 -15.34 34.86
CA GLY A 104 5.84 -15.09 34.20
C GLY A 104 6.04 -15.76 32.83
N LEU A 105 4.97 -16.29 32.24
CA LEU A 105 5.01 -16.77 30.86
C LEU A 105 5.14 -15.60 29.88
N ARG A 106 5.94 -15.80 28.83
CA ARG A 106 6.06 -14.84 27.72
C ARG A 106 5.26 -15.35 26.54
N ILE A 107 4.38 -14.51 26.06
CA ILE A 107 3.50 -14.80 24.93
C ILE A 107 3.95 -13.99 23.72
N SER A 108 3.84 -14.58 22.54
CA SER A 108 3.87 -13.88 21.26
C SER A 108 2.70 -14.37 20.42
N GLU A 109 1.77 -13.49 20.11
CA GLU A 109 0.70 -13.70 19.15
C GLU A 109 1.10 -13.03 17.83
N ILE A 110 0.84 -13.71 16.71
CA ILE A 110 1.16 -13.18 15.38
C ILE A 110 -0.05 -13.31 14.47
N PHE A 111 -0.47 -12.19 13.93
CA PHE A 111 -1.57 -12.11 12.96
C PHE A 111 -1.03 -11.81 11.57
N TYR A 112 -1.45 -12.59 10.57
CA TYR A 112 -1.19 -12.31 9.17
C TYR A 112 -2.20 -13.02 8.26
N VAL A 113 -2.31 -12.52 7.02
CA VAL A 113 -3.02 -13.17 5.92
C VAL A 113 -1.95 -13.75 4.99
N PRO A 114 -2.03 -15.05 4.61
CA PRO A 114 -1.05 -15.63 3.70
C PRO A 114 -1.10 -14.92 2.35
N ASN A 115 0.05 -14.44 1.90
CA ASN A 115 0.14 -13.66 0.66
C ASN A 115 1.45 -14.02 -0.06
N ALA A 116 1.41 -15.12 -0.80
CA ALA A 116 2.52 -15.56 -1.63
C ALA A 116 1.97 -16.34 -2.84
N PRO A 117 2.47 -16.09 -4.07
CA PRO A 117 2.06 -16.86 -5.26
C PRO A 117 2.44 -18.34 -5.18
N GLN A 118 3.51 -18.66 -4.43
CA GLN A 118 3.95 -20.03 -4.20
C GLN A 118 2.85 -20.78 -3.44
N ASP A 119 2.59 -22.01 -3.86
CA ASP A 119 1.55 -22.89 -3.30
C ASP A 119 0.13 -22.27 -3.34
N ASN A 120 -0.09 -21.23 -4.17
CA ASN A 120 -1.33 -20.43 -4.26
C ASN A 120 -1.78 -19.84 -2.92
N LEU A 121 -0.86 -19.56 -2.01
CA LEU A 121 -1.19 -18.99 -0.70
C LEU A 121 -1.84 -17.60 -0.81
N ASP A 122 -1.53 -16.83 -1.86
CA ASP A 122 -2.18 -15.57 -2.17
C ASP A 122 -3.65 -15.69 -2.61
N LYS A 123 -4.14 -16.93 -2.83
CA LYS A 123 -5.53 -17.25 -3.15
C LYS A 123 -6.25 -17.99 -2.02
N CYS A 124 -5.59 -18.22 -0.89
CA CYS A 124 -6.19 -18.86 0.28
C CYS A 124 -6.98 -17.82 1.09
N PRO A 125 -8.33 -17.96 1.19
CA PRO A 125 -9.16 -16.99 1.90
C PRO A 125 -9.15 -17.26 3.41
N ALA A 126 -8.02 -17.01 4.05
CA ALA A 126 -7.81 -17.32 5.47
C ALA A 126 -6.88 -16.31 6.15
N ALA A 127 -6.93 -16.30 7.47
CA ALA A 127 -6.01 -15.55 8.33
C ALA A 127 -5.45 -16.47 9.42
N TYR A 128 -4.23 -16.19 9.84
CA TYR A 128 -3.53 -16.91 10.89
C TYR A 128 -3.47 -16.09 12.17
N LEU A 129 -3.66 -16.75 13.29
CA LEU A 129 -3.35 -16.25 14.62
C LEU A 129 -2.38 -17.24 15.28
N GLY A 130 -1.09 -17.05 15.03
CA GLY A 130 -0.01 -17.90 15.54
C GLY A 130 0.30 -17.56 16.99
N LEU A 131 0.60 -18.58 17.77
CA LEU A 131 0.90 -18.50 19.20
C LEU A 131 2.25 -19.13 19.52
N LYS A 132 3.11 -18.36 20.20
CA LYS A 132 4.33 -18.87 20.81
C LYS A 132 4.33 -18.55 22.29
N ILE A 133 4.55 -19.57 23.13
CA ILE A 133 4.60 -19.48 24.58
C ILE A 133 6.00 -19.88 25.06
N VAL A 134 6.63 -19.06 25.87
CA VAL A 134 7.97 -19.32 26.42
C VAL A 134 7.93 -19.25 27.93
N ASN A 135 8.35 -20.33 28.59
CA ASN A 135 8.46 -20.40 30.05
C ASN A 135 9.87 -19.97 30.49
N LYS A 136 9.96 -18.82 31.17
CA LYS A 136 11.20 -18.33 31.79
C LYS A 136 11.21 -18.44 33.31
N THR A 137 10.24 -19.19 33.88
CA THR A 137 10.14 -19.45 35.31
C THR A 137 10.95 -20.68 35.74
N SER A 138 11.05 -20.90 37.03
CA SER A 138 11.72 -22.07 37.60
C SER A 138 10.85 -23.29 37.74
N GLU A 139 9.59 -23.22 37.31
CA GLU A 139 8.59 -24.30 37.43
C GLU A 139 7.95 -24.62 36.08
N VAL A 140 7.52 -25.90 35.95
CA VAL A 140 6.70 -26.30 34.80
C VAL A 140 5.36 -25.55 34.87
N GLN A 141 4.95 -24.94 33.76
CA GLN A 141 3.67 -24.24 33.69
C GLN A 141 2.64 -25.06 32.91
N LYS A 142 1.44 -25.18 33.46
CA LYS A 142 0.31 -25.81 32.81
C LYS A 142 -0.78 -24.77 32.57
N ILE A 143 -1.04 -24.51 31.33
CA ILE A 143 -2.03 -23.51 30.90
C ILE A 143 -2.97 -24.09 29.83
N ALA A 144 -4.13 -23.47 29.68
CA ALA A 144 -4.99 -23.68 28.53
C ALA A 144 -5.06 -22.42 27.71
N ALA A 145 -4.71 -22.51 26.43
CA ALA A 145 -5.00 -21.47 25.45
C ALA A 145 -6.36 -21.77 24.81
N VAL A 146 -7.30 -20.86 24.95
CA VAL A 146 -8.65 -21.00 24.42
C VAL A 146 -8.87 -19.92 23.39
N ALA A 147 -8.96 -20.32 22.12
CA ALA A 147 -9.25 -19.42 21.04
C ALA A 147 -10.75 -19.43 20.72
N TYR A 148 -11.28 -18.25 20.42
CA TYR A 148 -12.67 -18.03 20.04
C TYR A 148 -12.73 -17.35 18.69
N SER A 149 -13.69 -17.73 17.83
CA SER A 149 -13.94 -17.10 16.56
C SER A 149 -15.43 -16.92 16.30
N ASP A 150 -15.85 -15.69 15.99
CA ASP A 150 -17.23 -15.43 15.56
C ASP A 150 -17.40 -15.89 14.10
N LEU A 151 -17.98 -17.06 13.94
CA LEU A 151 -18.23 -17.69 12.63
C LEU A 151 -19.57 -17.24 12.02
N ARG A 152 -20.19 -16.23 12.59
CA ARG A 152 -21.41 -15.60 12.03
C ARG A 152 -20.97 -14.61 10.94
N PRO A 153 -21.59 -14.66 9.74
CA PRO A 153 -21.47 -13.60 8.78
C PRO A 153 -22.05 -12.29 9.36
N THR A 154 -21.23 -11.27 9.50
CA THR A 154 -21.60 -10.04 10.25
C THR A 154 -22.73 -9.23 9.62
N TYR A 155 -23.03 -9.45 8.34
CA TYR A 155 -24.15 -8.78 7.65
C TYR A 155 -25.50 -9.53 7.83
N LEU A 156 -25.47 -10.73 8.38
CA LEU A 156 -26.69 -11.44 8.72
C LEU A 156 -26.96 -11.22 10.21
N ALA A 157 -28.04 -10.53 10.52
CA ALA A 157 -28.50 -10.39 11.90
C ALA A 157 -28.82 -11.76 12.51
N THR A 158 -29.14 -12.73 11.66
CA THR A 158 -29.52 -14.11 12.03
C THR A 158 -28.89 -15.13 11.08
N THR A 159 -28.59 -16.32 11.57
CA THR A 159 -28.18 -17.49 10.76
C THR A 159 -29.20 -18.61 10.92
N PRO A 160 -30.40 -18.49 10.31
CA PRO A 160 -31.55 -19.32 10.67
C PRO A 160 -31.35 -20.80 10.37
N ASP A 161 -30.44 -21.19 9.50
CA ASP A 161 -30.20 -22.57 9.07
C ASP A 161 -28.73 -22.99 9.20
N ALA A 162 -28.03 -22.42 10.19
CA ALA A 162 -26.63 -22.70 10.40
C ALA A 162 -26.40 -24.14 10.87
N GLU A 163 -25.36 -24.75 10.31
CA GLU A 163 -24.90 -26.09 10.67
C GLU A 163 -23.43 -26.03 11.10
N VAL A 164 -23.11 -26.72 12.20
CA VAL A 164 -21.73 -26.84 12.69
C VAL A 164 -21.30 -28.30 12.59
N ARG A 165 -20.16 -28.51 11.94
CA ARG A 165 -19.48 -29.83 11.85
C ARG A 165 -18.12 -29.74 12.53
N PHE A 166 -17.66 -30.85 13.07
CA PHE A 166 -16.35 -31.00 13.64
C PHE A 166 -15.53 -31.99 12.84
N ALA A 167 -14.42 -31.56 12.31
CA ALA A 167 -13.44 -32.42 11.66
C ALA A 167 -12.34 -32.79 12.68
N TYR A 168 -12.59 -33.73 13.54
CA TYR A 168 -11.71 -34.05 14.68
C TYR A 168 -10.30 -34.42 14.26
N LYS A 169 -10.13 -35.16 13.18
CA LYS A 169 -8.82 -35.56 12.65
C LYS A 169 -7.94 -34.32 12.40
N ASN A 170 -8.55 -33.25 11.90
CA ASN A 170 -7.85 -32.03 11.54
C ASN A 170 -8.08 -30.89 12.55
N LYS A 171 -8.85 -31.17 13.65
CA LYS A 171 -9.10 -30.20 14.73
C LYS A 171 -9.71 -28.90 14.20
N VAL A 172 -10.74 -29.02 13.41
CA VAL A 172 -11.39 -27.93 12.67
C VAL A 172 -12.88 -27.91 12.98
N ILE A 173 -13.39 -26.73 13.22
CA ILE A 173 -14.83 -26.41 13.27
C ILE A 173 -15.21 -25.89 11.90
N ILE A 174 -16.23 -26.44 11.28
CA ILE A 174 -16.80 -26.01 10.02
C ILE A 174 -18.22 -25.52 10.27
N ALA A 175 -18.49 -24.27 9.93
CA ALA A 175 -19.82 -23.67 10.02
C ALA A 175 -20.33 -23.37 8.61
N SER A 176 -21.51 -23.87 8.26
CA SER A 176 -22.17 -23.68 6.98
C SER A 176 -23.65 -23.29 7.18
N ASN A 177 -24.28 -22.82 6.12
CA ASN A 177 -25.71 -22.56 6.09
C ASN A 177 -26.35 -23.59 5.13
N ARG A 178 -27.38 -24.32 5.54
CA ARG A 178 -28.03 -25.34 4.71
C ARG A 178 -28.67 -24.77 3.43
N SER A 179 -29.19 -23.56 3.51
CA SER A 179 -29.78 -22.85 2.37
C SER A 179 -28.74 -22.32 1.40
N ASN A 180 -27.48 -22.17 1.82
CA ASN A 180 -26.42 -21.65 0.98
C ASN A 180 -25.04 -22.12 1.44
N GLU A 181 -24.55 -23.21 0.84
CA GLU A 181 -23.23 -23.80 1.12
C GLU A 181 -22.06 -22.89 0.71
N GLN A 182 -22.30 -21.86 -0.12
CA GLN A 182 -21.27 -20.89 -0.56
C GLN A 182 -20.66 -20.06 0.58
N TRP A 183 -21.19 -20.18 1.80
CA TRP A 183 -20.72 -19.45 2.98
C TRP A 183 -20.13 -20.35 4.05
N THR A 184 -19.43 -21.37 3.64
CA THR A 184 -18.78 -22.27 4.60
C THR A 184 -17.57 -21.57 5.23
N ARG A 185 -17.54 -21.48 6.54
CA ARG A 185 -16.46 -20.94 7.36
C ARG A 185 -15.79 -22.06 8.11
N PHE A 186 -14.50 -21.91 8.34
CA PHE A 186 -13.74 -22.85 9.16
C PHE A 186 -12.90 -22.14 10.21
N PHE A 187 -12.71 -22.81 11.34
CA PHE A 187 -11.82 -22.41 12.40
C PHE A 187 -11.11 -23.64 12.95
N GLY A 188 -9.80 -23.67 12.86
CA GLY A 188 -9.00 -24.83 13.22
C GLY A 188 -7.67 -24.48 13.87
N THR A 189 -6.91 -25.50 14.26
CA THR A 189 -5.58 -25.34 14.86
C THR A 189 -4.63 -26.45 14.45
N THR A 190 -3.33 -26.11 14.42
CA THR A 190 -2.25 -27.07 14.20
C THR A 190 -1.83 -27.80 15.49
N ALA A 191 -2.35 -27.41 16.66
CA ALA A 191 -2.01 -28.03 17.93
C ALA A 191 -2.47 -29.50 17.99
N GLU A 192 -1.67 -30.38 18.60
CA GLU A 192 -1.97 -31.84 18.65
C GLU A 192 -3.14 -32.20 19.58
N ASN A 193 -3.26 -31.52 20.73
CA ASN A 193 -4.22 -31.87 21.80
C ASN A 193 -5.34 -30.83 21.91
N ALA A 194 -5.99 -30.51 20.77
CA ALA A 194 -7.04 -29.51 20.73
C ALA A 194 -8.42 -30.12 20.96
N VAL A 195 -9.29 -29.38 21.64
CA VAL A 195 -10.71 -29.69 21.82
C VAL A 195 -11.55 -28.61 21.15
N CYS A 196 -12.30 -29.02 20.13
CA CYS A 196 -13.21 -28.14 19.42
C CYS A 196 -14.61 -28.18 20.06
N SER A 197 -15.21 -27.03 20.20
CA SER A 197 -16.58 -26.84 20.64
C SER A 197 -17.16 -25.53 20.05
N TYR A 198 -18.43 -25.22 20.31
CA TYR A 198 -19.00 -23.93 19.97
C TYR A 198 -19.91 -23.43 21.10
N THR A 199 -20.13 -22.11 21.11
CA THR A 199 -21.12 -21.45 21.96
C THR A 199 -22.00 -20.54 21.12
N THR A 200 -23.16 -20.20 21.63
CA THR A 200 -24.08 -19.21 21.03
C THR A 200 -23.97 -17.85 21.72
N ASP A 201 -23.11 -17.73 22.71
CA ASP A 201 -22.92 -16.50 23.47
C ASP A 201 -21.87 -15.59 22.82
N ILE A 202 -22.35 -14.48 22.24
CA ILE A 202 -21.50 -13.46 21.61
C ILE A 202 -20.51 -12.81 22.59
N SER A 203 -20.79 -12.84 23.90
CA SER A 203 -19.88 -12.23 24.89
C SER A 203 -18.54 -12.93 24.96
N ALA A 204 -18.44 -14.19 24.50
CA ALA A 204 -17.19 -14.93 24.42
C ALA A 204 -16.13 -14.26 23.54
N VAL A 205 -16.52 -13.47 22.55
CA VAL A 205 -15.62 -12.72 21.66
C VAL A 205 -15.57 -11.21 21.96
N ASN A 206 -16.20 -10.78 23.06
CA ASN A 206 -16.15 -9.38 23.46
C ASN A 206 -14.83 -9.07 24.19
N ASP A 207 -14.11 -8.06 23.73
CA ASP A 207 -12.82 -7.64 24.31
C ASP A 207 -12.97 -7.06 25.74
N ASN A 208 -14.15 -6.50 26.06
CA ASN A 208 -14.47 -5.92 27.38
C ASN A 208 -15.07 -6.97 28.35
N PHE A 209 -14.58 -8.18 28.29
CA PHE A 209 -15.06 -9.31 29.04
C PHE A 209 -14.79 -9.16 30.55
N ASN A 210 -15.68 -8.49 31.28
CA ASN A 210 -15.59 -8.23 32.74
C ASN A 210 -16.25 -9.32 33.60
N VAL A 211 -16.57 -10.47 33.07
CA VAL A 211 -17.17 -11.56 33.83
C VAL A 211 -16.07 -12.53 34.24
N THR A 212 -15.91 -12.73 35.55
CA THR A 212 -15.05 -13.81 36.08
C THR A 212 -15.66 -15.14 35.63
N PRO A 213 -15.04 -15.88 34.71
CA PRO A 213 -15.59 -17.12 34.25
C PRO A 213 -15.57 -18.13 35.37
N ARG A 214 -16.70 -18.76 35.63
CA ARG A 214 -16.73 -20.03 36.41
C ARG A 214 -16.35 -21.12 35.48
N LEU A 215 -15.21 -21.73 35.75
CA LEU A 215 -14.79 -22.91 35.01
C LEU A 215 -15.54 -24.12 35.53
N VAL A 216 -16.24 -24.77 34.64
CA VAL A 216 -16.86 -26.07 34.94
C VAL A 216 -16.00 -27.16 34.33
N SER A 217 -15.26 -27.86 35.16
CA SER A 217 -14.58 -29.08 34.77
C SER A 217 -15.63 -30.19 34.76
N SER A 218 -16.18 -30.56 33.62
CA SER A 218 -16.84 -31.85 33.46
C SER A 218 -15.83 -32.84 32.94
N CYS A 219 -15.52 -33.83 33.78
CA CYS A 219 -14.63 -34.97 33.47
C CYS A 219 -13.13 -34.73 33.41
N GLY A 220 -12.59 -33.66 34.07
CA GLY A 220 -11.13 -33.52 34.24
C GLY A 220 -10.33 -33.16 32.98
N LYS A 221 -10.97 -32.84 31.86
CA LYS A 221 -10.32 -32.51 30.59
C LYS A 221 -10.81 -31.24 29.91
N TYR A 222 -11.83 -30.56 30.40
CA TYR A 222 -12.41 -29.39 29.75
C TYR A 222 -12.43 -28.18 30.64
N ILE A 223 -11.89 -27.08 30.18
CA ILE A 223 -12.17 -25.76 30.72
C ILE A 223 -13.38 -25.22 29.98
N GLY A 224 -14.54 -25.22 30.59
CA GLY A 224 -15.76 -24.59 30.12
C GLY A 224 -15.99 -23.30 30.86
N ILE A 225 -16.53 -22.31 30.20
CA ILE A 225 -16.98 -21.09 30.84
C ILE A 225 -18.45 -21.26 31.17
N ASP A 226 -18.79 -21.32 32.45
CA ASP A 226 -20.18 -21.25 32.92
C ASP A 226 -20.49 -19.81 33.27
N PHE A 227 -21.33 -19.21 32.45
CA PHE A 227 -21.91 -17.93 32.77
C PHE A 227 -23.15 -18.21 33.61
N SER A 228 -23.03 -18.13 34.94
CA SER A 228 -24.15 -18.28 35.83
C SER A 228 -25.17 -17.21 35.65
N ALA A 229 -26.01 -17.26 34.66
CA ALA A 229 -27.34 -16.68 34.57
C ALA A 229 -28.01 -17.17 33.31
N GLU A 230 -29.03 -17.86 33.43
CA GLU A 230 -30.22 -18.19 32.63
C GLU A 230 -30.15 -18.31 31.08
N HIS A 231 -29.03 -17.98 30.39
CA HIS A 231 -29.03 -17.88 28.90
C HIS A 231 -27.82 -18.51 28.20
N CYS A 232 -26.91 -19.20 28.85
CA CYS A 232 -25.76 -19.85 28.23
C CYS A 232 -25.90 -21.36 28.17
N SER A 233 -26.13 -21.91 27.00
CA SER A 233 -25.96 -23.34 26.76
C SER A 233 -24.63 -23.57 26.03
N VAL A 234 -23.59 -23.95 26.76
CA VAL A 234 -22.40 -24.54 26.15
C VAL A 234 -22.73 -26.00 25.88
N GLN A 235 -22.83 -26.38 24.62
CA GLN A 235 -22.97 -27.79 24.27
C GLN A 235 -21.58 -28.40 24.16
N TYR A 236 -21.27 -29.35 25.01
CA TYR A 236 -20.07 -30.18 24.96
C TYR A 236 -20.30 -31.33 24.02
N VAL A 237 -19.46 -31.51 23.05
CA VAL A 237 -19.38 -32.74 22.27
C VAL A 237 -18.30 -33.60 22.95
N PRO A 238 -18.66 -34.77 23.51
CA PRO A 238 -17.66 -35.65 24.09
C PRO A 238 -16.66 -36.11 23.02
N LEU A 239 -15.37 -36.05 23.31
CA LEU A 239 -14.38 -36.77 22.51
C LEU A 239 -14.60 -38.25 22.62
N THR A 240 -15.24 -38.85 21.63
CA THR A 240 -15.22 -40.31 21.48
C THR A 240 -13.91 -40.68 20.80
N THR A 241 -13.14 -41.51 21.42
CA THR A 241 -11.80 -41.94 20.99
C THR A 241 -11.81 -42.89 19.77
N GLU A 242 -12.93 -43.16 19.17
CA GLU A 242 -13.03 -44.00 17.98
C GLU A 242 -14.23 -43.57 17.13
N SER A 243 -14.02 -42.82 16.09
CA SER A 243 -14.61 -43.04 14.77
C SER A 243 -14.44 -41.84 13.85
N SER A 244 -14.21 -42.14 12.61
CA SER A 244 -14.17 -41.23 11.46
C SER A 244 -15.58 -40.81 11.01
N THR A 245 -16.46 -40.44 11.90
CA THR A 245 -17.82 -39.98 11.59
C THR A 245 -17.90 -38.47 11.84
N THR A 246 -18.25 -37.75 10.80
CA THR A 246 -18.67 -36.38 10.87
C THR A 246 -19.98 -36.28 11.65
N ASP A 247 -19.92 -35.96 12.93
CA ASP A 247 -21.15 -35.65 13.68
C ASP A 247 -21.61 -34.23 13.30
N SER A 248 -22.66 -34.13 12.52
CA SER A 248 -23.37 -32.91 12.25
C SER A 248 -24.42 -32.66 13.34
N ALA A 249 -24.22 -31.67 14.17
CA ALA A 249 -25.25 -31.19 15.08
C ALA A 249 -26.06 -30.12 14.34
N ALA A 250 -27.29 -30.45 13.95
CA ALA A 250 -28.24 -29.47 13.41
C ALA A 250 -28.72 -28.54 14.55
N LEU A 251 -28.44 -27.27 14.46
CA LEU A 251 -28.98 -26.27 15.38
C LEU A 251 -30.37 -25.83 14.89
N ASN A 252 -31.42 -26.27 15.57
CA ASN A 252 -32.73 -25.65 15.42
C ASN A 252 -32.71 -24.27 16.14
N THR A 253 -32.32 -23.23 15.43
CA THR A 253 -32.17 -21.95 16.09
C THR A 253 -32.65 -20.83 15.18
N GLU A 254 -33.80 -20.32 15.52
CA GLU A 254 -34.15 -18.95 15.18
C GLU A 254 -33.19 -18.04 15.96
N ASP A 255 -32.39 -17.22 15.27
CA ASP A 255 -31.57 -16.12 15.81
C ASP A 255 -30.34 -16.44 16.67
N ARG A 256 -29.44 -17.38 16.28
CA ARG A 256 -28.24 -17.64 17.08
C ARG A 256 -26.92 -17.34 16.39
N THR A 257 -26.02 -16.70 17.15
CA THR A 257 -24.62 -16.52 16.85
C THR A 257 -23.87 -17.83 17.03
N ILE A 258 -22.92 -18.16 16.13
CA ILE A 258 -22.03 -19.31 16.26
C ILE A 258 -20.64 -18.79 16.59
N ILE A 259 -20.20 -19.04 17.81
CA ILE A 259 -18.82 -18.77 18.23
C ILE A 259 -18.09 -20.11 18.32
N GLY A 260 -17.18 -20.33 17.39
CA GLY A 260 -16.24 -21.46 17.45
C GLY A 260 -15.27 -21.29 18.63
N ARG A 261 -15.00 -22.39 19.33
CA ARG A 261 -14.10 -22.40 20.48
C ARG A 261 -13.13 -23.58 20.34
N ILE A 262 -11.82 -23.29 20.40
CA ILE A 262 -10.76 -24.32 20.38
C ILE A 262 -9.93 -24.16 21.64
N GLN A 263 -9.88 -25.18 22.47
CA GLN A 263 -9.03 -25.26 23.66
C GLN A 263 -7.80 -26.11 23.38
N VAL A 264 -6.65 -25.65 23.79
CA VAL A 264 -5.39 -26.36 23.74
C VAL A 264 -4.77 -26.36 25.14
N ASP A 265 -4.69 -27.53 25.77
CA ASP A 265 -4.02 -27.71 27.04
C ASP A 265 -2.53 -27.91 26.81
N ILE A 266 -1.73 -27.11 27.51
CA ILE A 266 -0.31 -26.95 27.23
C ILE A 266 0.48 -27.12 28.52
N GLU A 267 1.48 -27.99 28.49
CA GLU A 267 2.52 -28.06 29.48
C GLU A 267 3.82 -27.48 28.92
N VAL A 268 4.33 -26.43 29.55
CA VAL A 268 5.56 -25.74 29.13
C VAL A 268 6.66 -26.00 30.15
N PRO A 269 7.67 -26.82 29.81
CA PRO A 269 8.80 -27.13 30.71
C PRO A 269 9.58 -25.83 31.08
N VAL A 270 10.34 -25.93 32.16
CA VAL A 270 11.28 -24.89 32.59
C VAL A 270 12.25 -24.55 31.46
N GLY A 271 12.32 -23.30 31.07
CA GLY A 271 13.14 -22.84 29.92
C GLY A 271 12.64 -23.29 28.55
N GLY A 272 11.55 -24.05 28.49
CA GLY A 272 10.97 -24.57 27.25
C GLY A 272 10.04 -23.59 26.54
N GLU A 273 9.64 -23.96 25.32
CA GLU A 273 8.68 -23.22 24.52
C GLU A 273 7.69 -24.15 23.82
N LYS A 274 6.53 -23.61 23.47
CA LYS A 274 5.50 -24.24 22.63
C LYS A 274 5.05 -23.27 21.57
N GLN A 275 4.80 -23.80 20.37
CA GLN A 275 4.33 -23.01 19.24
C GLN A 275 3.30 -23.80 18.44
N PHE A 276 2.22 -23.14 18.07
CA PHE A 276 1.17 -23.64 17.16
C PHE A 276 0.36 -22.46 16.66
N THR A 277 -0.60 -22.72 15.77
CA THR A 277 -1.40 -21.62 15.21
C THR A 277 -2.89 -21.97 15.20
N PHE A 278 -3.72 -20.95 15.27
CA PHE A 278 -5.13 -21.00 14.94
C PHE A 278 -5.30 -20.40 13.53
N ILE A 279 -6.16 -21.06 12.73
CA ILE A 279 -6.40 -20.68 11.34
C ILE A 279 -7.90 -20.47 11.19
N VAL A 280 -8.28 -19.31 10.69
CA VAL A 280 -9.67 -18.95 10.42
C VAL A 280 -9.82 -18.59 8.96
N GLY A 281 -10.86 -19.10 8.31
CA GLY A 281 -11.05 -18.86 6.89
C GLY A 281 -12.44 -19.28 6.40
N PHE A 282 -12.62 -19.20 5.09
CA PHE A 282 -13.87 -19.58 4.46
C PHE A 282 -13.63 -20.29 3.12
N SER A 283 -14.67 -20.99 2.65
CA SER A 283 -14.74 -21.49 1.28
C SER A 283 -16.03 -20.97 0.64
N PRO A 284 -15.96 -20.44 -0.60
CA PRO A 284 -17.15 -20.03 -1.33
C PRO A 284 -17.93 -21.22 -1.91
N THR A 285 -17.46 -22.45 -1.78
CA THR A 285 -17.99 -23.62 -2.45
C THR A 285 -18.61 -24.64 -1.50
N SER A 286 -17.84 -25.26 -0.62
CA SER A 286 -18.33 -26.35 0.25
C SER A 286 -17.52 -26.55 1.53
N GLY A 287 -18.05 -27.38 2.43
CA GLY A 287 -17.34 -27.80 3.64
C GLY A 287 -16.13 -28.67 3.38
N GLU A 288 -16.13 -29.41 2.27
CA GLU A 288 -14.99 -30.25 1.87
C GLU A 288 -13.84 -29.39 1.36
N ASP A 289 -14.13 -28.38 0.55
CA ASP A 289 -13.13 -27.41 0.07
C ASP A 289 -12.58 -26.54 1.22
N ALA A 290 -13.41 -26.21 2.21
CA ALA A 290 -12.96 -25.54 3.42
C ALA A 290 -11.94 -26.36 4.19
N LEU A 291 -12.16 -27.69 4.30
CA LEU A 291 -11.23 -28.61 4.93
C LEU A 291 -9.92 -28.74 4.14
N GLN A 292 -10.01 -28.86 2.80
CA GLN A 292 -8.83 -28.91 1.94
C GLN A 292 -8.02 -27.61 2.04
N THR A 293 -8.68 -26.46 2.11
CA THR A 293 -8.01 -25.17 2.33
C THR A 293 -7.28 -25.16 3.67
N PHE A 294 -7.92 -25.67 4.74
CA PHE A 294 -7.26 -25.77 6.04
C PHE A 294 -6.04 -26.71 5.99
N GLU A 295 -6.15 -27.88 5.36
CA GLU A 295 -5.04 -28.83 5.22
C GLU A 295 -3.84 -28.22 4.48
N LEU A 296 -4.08 -27.43 3.44
CA LEU A 296 -3.03 -26.68 2.73
C LEU A 296 -2.31 -25.68 3.63
N LEU A 297 -3.03 -25.13 4.61
CA LEU A 297 -2.54 -24.07 5.49
C LEU A 297 -1.90 -24.62 6.81
N GLU A 298 -1.88 -25.93 7.03
CA GLU A 298 -1.32 -26.51 8.27
C GLU A 298 0.18 -26.25 8.43
N ASP A 299 0.95 -26.15 7.33
CA ASP A 299 2.37 -25.73 7.37
C ASP A 299 2.47 -24.22 7.51
N TYR A 300 2.09 -23.72 8.69
CA TYR A 300 2.07 -22.30 8.98
C TYR A 300 3.47 -21.66 8.99
N GLU A 301 4.53 -22.41 9.28
CA GLU A 301 5.90 -21.89 9.26
C GLU A 301 6.34 -21.59 7.83
N GLN A 302 6.02 -22.50 6.90
CA GLN A 302 6.25 -22.28 5.47
C GLN A 302 5.40 -21.12 4.95
N ALA A 303 4.10 -21.08 5.26
CA ALA A 303 3.21 -19.99 4.85
C ALA A 303 3.69 -18.62 5.36
N TYR A 304 4.13 -18.55 6.61
CA TYR A 304 4.70 -17.33 7.20
C TYR A 304 5.96 -16.88 6.47
N LYS A 305 6.91 -17.80 6.25
CA LYS A 305 8.16 -17.52 5.56
C LYS A 305 7.93 -17.07 4.11
N LEU A 306 7.06 -17.76 3.38
CA LEU A 306 6.73 -17.40 2.00
C LEU A 306 6.03 -16.04 1.92
N THR A 307 5.13 -15.73 2.86
CA THR A 307 4.48 -14.42 2.93
C THR A 307 5.50 -13.29 3.14
N ILE A 308 6.44 -13.45 4.08
CA ILE A 308 7.52 -12.47 4.27
C ILE A 308 8.34 -12.30 3.01
N ASN A 309 8.79 -13.40 2.39
CA ASN A 309 9.60 -13.37 1.18
C ASN A 309 8.87 -12.67 0.03
N ASN A 310 7.54 -12.83 -0.07
CA ASN A 310 6.75 -12.13 -1.06
C ASN A 310 6.75 -10.60 -0.82
N PHE A 311 6.61 -10.14 0.41
CA PHE A 311 6.70 -8.70 0.72
C PHE A 311 8.11 -8.15 0.46
N VAL A 312 9.17 -8.91 0.75
CA VAL A 312 10.54 -8.53 0.39
C VAL A 312 10.66 -8.40 -1.14
N HIS A 313 10.11 -9.37 -1.89
CA HIS A 313 10.11 -9.33 -3.35
C HIS A 313 9.32 -8.14 -3.91
N GLU A 314 8.07 -7.94 -3.49
CA GLU A 314 7.22 -6.82 -3.94
C GLU A 314 7.87 -5.46 -3.64
N THR A 315 8.57 -5.33 -2.53
CA THR A 315 9.26 -4.09 -2.16
C THR A 315 10.62 -3.91 -2.80
N SER A 316 11.18 -4.94 -3.47
CA SER A 316 12.46 -4.88 -4.15
C SER A 316 12.41 -4.19 -5.52
N TYR A 317 11.22 -4.00 -6.09
CA TYR A 317 11.06 -3.24 -7.33
C TYR A 317 11.05 -1.73 -7.08
N SER A 318 11.59 -0.98 -8.03
CA SER A 318 11.65 0.50 -7.99
C SER A 318 12.07 1.03 -6.61
N VAL A 319 13.23 0.58 -6.17
CA VAL A 319 13.80 1.00 -4.89
C VAL A 319 14.38 2.40 -5.04
N VAL A 320 13.63 3.41 -4.63
CA VAL A 320 14.14 4.77 -4.51
C VAL A 320 14.96 4.90 -3.24
N THR A 321 16.21 5.28 -3.37
CA THR A 321 17.12 5.48 -2.24
C THR A 321 17.69 6.88 -2.26
N THR A 322 17.60 7.54 -1.12
CA THR A 322 17.99 8.94 -0.92
C THR A 322 18.77 9.08 0.40
N PRO A 323 19.42 10.21 0.66
CA PRO A 323 19.97 10.52 1.99
C PRO A 323 18.92 10.65 3.10
N ASP A 324 17.63 10.67 2.76
CA ASP A 324 16.52 10.83 3.70
C ASP A 324 15.79 9.52 3.96
N GLN A 325 16.03 8.92 5.10
CA GLN A 325 15.42 7.64 5.47
C GLN A 325 13.89 7.68 5.60
N VAL A 326 13.28 8.86 5.87
CA VAL A 326 11.81 8.98 5.93
C VAL A 326 11.22 8.75 4.55
N ILE A 327 11.84 9.32 3.50
CA ILE A 327 11.43 9.07 2.12
C ILE A 327 11.63 7.59 1.76
N ASN A 328 12.79 7.00 2.09
CA ASN A 328 13.09 5.61 1.79
C ASN A 328 12.09 4.64 2.45
N ARG A 329 11.74 4.87 3.74
CA ARG A 329 10.69 4.10 4.43
C ARG A 329 9.31 4.32 3.81
N GLY A 330 8.99 5.56 3.45
CA GLY A 330 7.72 5.88 2.78
C GLY A 330 7.53 5.10 1.48
N VAL A 331 8.58 5.00 0.66
CA VAL A 331 8.57 4.20 -0.58
C VAL A 331 8.36 2.72 -0.30
N GLN A 332 9.08 2.15 0.69
CA GLN A 332 8.88 0.75 1.05
C GLN A 332 7.46 0.48 1.54
N TRP A 333 6.94 1.32 2.46
CA TRP A 333 5.61 1.14 3.01
C TRP A 333 4.51 1.42 1.99
N ALA A 334 4.72 2.32 1.03
CA ALA A 334 3.80 2.50 -0.09
C ALA A 334 3.65 1.19 -0.89
N LYS A 335 4.75 0.53 -1.25
CA LYS A 335 4.73 -0.75 -1.95
C LYS A 335 4.09 -1.87 -1.13
N ALA A 336 4.41 -1.95 0.16
CA ALA A 336 3.81 -2.93 1.06
C ALA A 336 2.29 -2.74 1.21
N ASN A 337 1.82 -1.50 1.33
CA ASN A 337 0.38 -1.22 1.41
C ASN A 337 -0.34 -1.56 0.09
N MET A 338 0.28 -1.30 -1.08
CA MET A 338 -0.26 -1.76 -2.37
C MET A 338 -0.36 -3.29 -2.43
N ALA A 339 0.68 -4.02 -1.98
CA ALA A 339 0.68 -5.49 -1.98
C ALA A 339 -0.46 -6.09 -1.14
N ARG A 340 -0.87 -5.41 -0.05
CA ARG A 340 -1.95 -5.84 0.84
C ARG A 340 -3.35 -5.75 0.25
N VAL A 341 -3.56 -4.88 -0.77
CA VAL A 341 -4.88 -4.53 -1.28
C VAL A 341 -5.14 -5.01 -2.71
N LYS A 342 -4.12 -5.50 -3.41
CA LYS A 342 -4.30 -6.10 -4.72
C LYS A 342 -5.19 -7.35 -4.61
N ALA A 343 -6.35 -7.33 -5.28
CA ALA A 343 -7.42 -8.30 -5.12
C ALA A 343 -7.86 -8.91 -6.46
N GLU A 344 -8.45 -10.10 -6.39
CA GLU A 344 -9.06 -10.80 -7.53
C GLU A 344 -10.54 -11.06 -7.20
N TYR A 345 -11.40 -10.15 -7.63
CA TYR A 345 -12.85 -10.25 -7.52
C TYR A 345 -13.44 -11.16 -8.60
N PRO A 346 -14.72 -11.57 -8.49
CA PRO A 346 -15.41 -12.29 -9.56
C PRO A 346 -15.38 -11.59 -10.93
N GLN A 347 -15.40 -10.26 -10.94
CA GLN A 347 -15.31 -9.48 -12.16
C GLN A 347 -13.88 -9.32 -12.70
N GLY A 348 -12.86 -9.61 -11.92
CA GLY A 348 -11.46 -9.48 -12.30
C GLY A 348 -10.61 -8.81 -11.24
N TRP A 349 -9.39 -8.46 -11.61
CA TRP A 349 -8.45 -7.84 -10.70
C TRP A 349 -8.82 -6.39 -10.43
N GLY A 350 -8.68 -5.97 -9.18
CA GLY A 350 -8.99 -4.62 -8.73
C GLY A 350 -8.69 -4.44 -7.25
N PHE A 351 -9.09 -3.33 -6.73
CA PHE A 351 -9.11 -3.03 -5.30
C PHE A 351 -10.28 -2.09 -5.00
N THR A 352 -10.71 -2.05 -3.76
CA THR A 352 -11.76 -1.13 -3.31
C THR A 352 -11.21 -0.20 -2.24
N ASN A 353 -11.94 0.88 -1.99
CA ASN A 353 -11.60 1.89 -0.98
C ASN A 353 -11.42 1.28 0.41
N ASP A 354 -12.42 0.53 0.85
CA ASP A 354 -12.37 -0.24 2.10
C ASP A 354 -12.95 -1.62 1.82
N PRO A 355 -12.08 -2.64 1.67
CA PRO A 355 -12.52 -4.00 1.40
C PRO A 355 -13.51 -4.53 2.43
N SER A 356 -13.45 -4.04 3.67
CA SER A 356 -14.36 -4.48 4.74
C SER A 356 -15.77 -3.89 4.65
N LEU A 357 -15.97 -2.85 3.85
CA LEU A 357 -17.23 -2.12 3.74
C LEU A 357 -17.85 -2.16 2.34
N SER A 358 -17.03 -2.28 1.28
CA SER A 358 -17.48 -2.11 -0.09
C SER A 358 -16.76 -3.07 -1.04
N SER A 359 -17.45 -3.43 -2.12
CA SER A 359 -16.88 -4.12 -3.30
C SER A 359 -16.87 -3.21 -4.54
N ASN A 360 -17.10 -1.92 -4.37
CA ASN A 360 -17.10 -0.98 -5.48
C ASN A 360 -15.65 -0.63 -5.86
N ILE A 361 -15.31 -0.83 -7.11
CA ILE A 361 -13.99 -0.54 -7.69
C ILE A 361 -14.12 0.71 -8.52
N VAL A 362 -13.51 1.80 -8.05
CA VAL A 362 -13.62 3.15 -8.62
C VAL A 362 -12.59 3.34 -9.72
N ALA A 363 -13.01 3.90 -10.85
CA ALA A 363 -12.15 4.09 -12.02
C ALA A 363 -11.05 5.12 -11.77
N ARG A 364 -11.37 6.24 -11.14
CA ARG A 364 -10.40 7.26 -10.69
C ARG A 364 -9.31 6.63 -9.81
N ASP A 365 -9.74 5.88 -8.79
CA ASP A 365 -8.81 5.25 -7.85
C ASP A 365 -7.92 4.22 -8.55
N THR A 366 -8.49 3.41 -9.45
CA THR A 366 -7.75 2.43 -10.24
C THR A 366 -6.73 3.12 -11.17
N ALA A 367 -7.08 4.24 -11.78
CA ALA A 367 -6.16 4.98 -12.63
C ALA A 367 -4.97 5.54 -11.83
N TRP A 368 -5.23 6.20 -10.72
CA TRP A 368 -4.17 6.71 -9.84
C TRP A 368 -3.35 5.60 -9.19
N PHE A 369 -3.97 4.45 -8.89
CA PHE A 369 -3.26 3.27 -8.43
C PHE A 369 -2.27 2.77 -9.49
N SER A 370 -2.68 2.73 -10.75
CA SER A 370 -1.86 2.26 -11.85
C SER A 370 -0.58 3.07 -12.01
N PHE A 371 -0.60 4.40 -11.86
CA PHE A 371 0.61 5.23 -11.98
C PHE A 371 1.73 4.82 -11.01
N GLY A 372 1.41 4.41 -9.78
CA GLY A 372 2.41 3.88 -8.85
C GLY A 372 2.64 2.38 -9.00
N CYS A 373 1.56 1.61 -9.25
CA CYS A 373 1.60 0.15 -9.33
C CYS A 373 2.42 -0.34 -10.53
N ASP A 374 2.43 0.40 -11.65
CA ASP A 374 3.18 0.06 -12.85
C ASP A 374 4.69 -0.03 -12.59
N TYR A 375 5.19 0.69 -11.60
CA TYR A 375 6.59 0.61 -11.16
C TYR A 375 6.91 -0.61 -10.29
N VAL A 376 5.91 -1.44 -9.96
CA VAL A 376 6.08 -2.66 -9.13
C VAL A 376 5.47 -3.88 -9.81
N ALA A 377 4.21 -3.75 -10.26
CA ALA A 377 3.40 -4.85 -10.77
C ALA A 377 2.51 -4.39 -11.94
N PRO A 378 3.08 -4.04 -13.10
CA PRO A 378 2.32 -3.53 -14.26
C PRO A 378 1.25 -4.50 -14.75
N GLU A 379 1.43 -5.80 -14.52
CA GLU A 379 0.43 -6.80 -14.89
C GLU A 379 -0.87 -6.66 -14.10
N PHE A 380 -0.81 -6.25 -12.82
CA PHE A 380 -2.01 -5.94 -12.05
C PHE A 380 -2.79 -4.78 -12.70
N SER A 381 -2.13 -3.69 -13.06
CA SER A 381 -2.75 -2.54 -13.73
C SER A 381 -3.39 -2.94 -15.05
N LYS A 382 -2.70 -3.73 -15.89
CA LYS A 382 -3.26 -4.23 -17.16
C LYS A 382 -4.57 -4.98 -16.94
N GLN A 383 -4.60 -5.90 -15.98
CA GLN A 383 -5.80 -6.71 -15.71
C GLN A 383 -6.95 -5.85 -15.14
N ALA A 384 -6.66 -4.93 -14.22
CA ALA A 384 -7.67 -4.03 -13.66
C ALA A 384 -8.28 -3.11 -14.74
N LEU A 385 -7.46 -2.52 -15.60
CA LEU A 385 -7.91 -1.65 -16.69
C LEU A 385 -8.74 -2.39 -17.74
N LYS A 386 -8.45 -3.67 -18.00
CA LYS A 386 -9.26 -4.51 -18.90
C LYS A 386 -10.69 -4.71 -18.40
N VAL A 387 -10.93 -4.67 -17.09
CA VAL A 387 -12.30 -4.76 -16.56
C VAL A 387 -13.09 -3.51 -16.96
N PHE A 388 -12.53 -2.31 -16.78
CA PHE A 388 -13.18 -1.07 -17.20
C PHE A 388 -13.42 -1.02 -18.71
N LYS A 389 -12.47 -1.49 -19.54
CA LYS A 389 -12.69 -1.67 -20.97
C LYS A 389 -13.93 -2.52 -21.28
N ARG A 390 -14.08 -3.66 -20.59
CA ARG A 390 -15.22 -4.58 -20.79
C ARG A 390 -16.55 -3.93 -20.41
N LEU A 391 -16.54 -3.08 -19.39
CA LEU A 391 -17.74 -2.41 -18.85
C LEU A 391 -17.98 -1.02 -19.45
N GLN A 392 -17.14 -0.60 -20.41
CA GLN A 392 -17.27 0.70 -21.08
C GLN A 392 -18.62 0.82 -21.79
N SER A 393 -19.28 1.96 -21.63
CA SER A 393 -20.56 2.26 -22.32
C SER A 393 -20.45 2.26 -23.85
N ALA A 394 -21.60 2.17 -24.51
CA ALA A 394 -21.64 2.11 -25.98
C ALA A 394 -21.12 3.38 -26.67
N ASP A 395 -21.23 4.53 -26.04
CA ASP A 395 -20.76 5.83 -26.51
C ASP A 395 -19.32 6.17 -26.09
N GLY A 396 -18.75 5.45 -25.12
CA GLY A 396 -17.34 5.58 -24.73
C GLY A 396 -17.09 6.04 -23.32
N LEU A 397 -18.12 6.39 -22.54
CA LEU A 397 -17.99 6.74 -21.13
C LEU A 397 -17.42 5.57 -20.32
N ILE A 398 -16.56 5.88 -19.38
CA ILE A 398 -16.13 4.98 -18.29
C ILE A 398 -16.93 5.37 -17.05
N ALA A 399 -17.63 4.38 -16.49
CA ALA A 399 -18.41 4.58 -15.28
C ALA A 399 -17.52 4.93 -14.07
N GLU A 400 -18.05 5.66 -13.11
CA GLU A 400 -17.36 6.02 -11.85
C GLU A 400 -16.83 4.77 -11.13
N TYR A 401 -17.70 3.76 -11.00
CA TYR A 401 -17.28 2.49 -10.40
C TYR A 401 -18.08 1.32 -10.97
N TYR A 402 -17.56 0.13 -10.73
CA TYR A 402 -18.30 -1.11 -10.87
C TYR A 402 -18.22 -1.92 -9.57
N ASN A 403 -19.25 -2.70 -9.29
CA ASN A 403 -19.22 -3.63 -8.18
C ASN A 403 -18.39 -4.87 -8.59
N GLY A 404 -17.31 -5.16 -7.86
CA GLY A 404 -16.37 -6.25 -8.14
C GLY A 404 -16.98 -7.64 -8.09
N VAL A 405 -18.11 -7.81 -7.40
CA VAL A 405 -18.85 -9.08 -7.30
C VAL A 405 -19.90 -9.21 -8.39
N THR A 406 -20.80 -8.23 -8.52
CA THR A 406 -21.96 -8.31 -9.43
C THR A 406 -21.66 -7.78 -10.83
N GLY A 407 -20.73 -6.84 -10.98
CA GLY A 407 -20.46 -6.17 -12.23
C GLY A 407 -21.38 -4.97 -12.50
N ASP A 408 -22.29 -4.65 -11.59
CA ASP A 408 -23.13 -3.48 -11.72
C ASP A 408 -22.29 -2.19 -11.75
N VAL A 409 -22.63 -1.27 -12.63
CA VAL A 409 -21.90 0.00 -12.84
C VAL A 409 -22.77 1.17 -12.39
N ASP A 410 -22.11 2.26 -11.94
CA ASP A 410 -22.74 3.53 -11.63
C ASP A 410 -21.83 4.70 -12.05
N ASP A 411 -22.42 5.75 -12.60
CA ASP A 411 -21.77 6.98 -13.04
C ASP A 411 -22.37 8.23 -12.35
N TYR A 412 -23.19 8.03 -11.35
CA TYR A 412 -23.96 9.07 -10.67
C TYR A 412 -24.77 9.98 -11.61
N GLN A 413 -25.11 9.50 -12.81
CA GLN A 413 -25.83 10.25 -13.86
C GLN A 413 -25.09 11.52 -14.31
N LEU A 414 -23.77 11.56 -14.18
CA LEU A 414 -22.92 12.62 -14.71
C LEU A 414 -22.65 12.37 -16.21
N THR A 415 -22.70 13.41 -17.03
CA THR A 415 -22.36 13.26 -18.46
C THR A 415 -20.87 13.02 -18.65
N ILE A 416 -20.04 13.54 -17.78
CA ILE A 416 -18.60 13.26 -17.70
C ILE A 416 -18.07 13.71 -16.32
N ASN A 417 -17.10 13.00 -15.82
CA ASN A 417 -16.26 13.38 -14.69
C ASN A 417 -14.78 13.05 -15.02
N ASP A 418 -13.94 12.90 -14.01
CA ASP A 418 -12.50 12.61 -14.17
C ASP A 418 -12.20 11.12 -14.49
N ASP A 419 -13.13 10.20 -14.34
CA ASP A 419 -12.91 8.76 -14.55
C ASP A 419 -12.50 8.41 -15.99
N THR A 420 -13.21 8.97 -16.98
CA THR A 420 -12.95 8.70 -18.39
C THR A 420 -11.57 9.20 -18.84
N PRO A 421 -11.15 10.45 -18.59
CA PRO A 421 -9.80 10.88 -18.95
C PRO A 421 -8.71 10.17 -18.16
N LEU A 422 -8.90 9.89 -16.87
CA LEU A 422 -7.93 9.16 -16.05
C LEU A 422 -7.73 7.72 -16.51
N TYR A 423 -8.81 7.02 -16.94
CA TYR A 423 -8.69 5.72 -17.58
C TYR A 423 -7.78 5.75 -18.82
N ILE A 424 -7.93 6.73 -19.69
CA ILE A 424 -7.07 6.91 -20.86
C ILE A 424 -5.61 7.07 -20.43
N LEU A 425 -5.36 7.93 -19.46
CA LEU A 425 -4.02 8.21 -18.94
C LEU A 425 -3.38 6.96 -18.34
N ALA A 426 -4.13 6.19 -17.56
CA ALA A 426 -3.65 4.96 -16.94
C ALA A 426 -3.26 3.90 -17.98
N VAL A 427 -4.09 3.67 -19.01
CA VAL A 427 -3.77 2.73 -20.09
C VAL A 427 -2.48 3.13 -20.79
N VAL A 428 -2.31 4.44 -21.08
CA VAL A 428 -1.09 4.94 -21.74
C VAL A 428 0.13 4.73 -20.85
N HIS A 429 0.04 5.05 -19.56
CA HIS A 429 1.14 4.89 -18.63
C HIS A 429 1.56 3.42 -18.49
N THR A 430 0.59 2.53 -18.31
CA THR A 430 0.84 1.07 -18.23
C THR A 430 1.49 0.53 -19.51
N PHE A 431 1.07 1.02 -20.70
CA PHE A 431 1.72 0.68 -21.95
C PHE A 431 3.15 1.21 -22.02
N GLN A 432 3.40 2.46 -21.63
CA GLN A 432 4.73 3.06 -21.68
C GLN A 432 5.75 2.34 -20.77
N ILE A 433 5.33 1.78 -19.65
CA ILE A 433 6.19 0.95 -18.78
C ILE A 433 6.43 -0.43 -19.38
N SER A 434 5.40 -1.06 -19.93
CA SER A 434 5.45 -2.46 -20.31
C SER A 434 5.93 -2.70 -21.74
N ASP A 435 5.73 -1.76 -22.67
CA ASP A 435 5.83 -1.89 -24.14
C ASP A 435 5.08 -3.11 -24.70
N ASP A 436 4.03 -3.52 -24.01
CA ASP A 436 3.23 -4.69 -24.37
C ASP A 436 2.31 -4.36 -25.56
N ARG A 437 2.73 -4.79 -26.76
CA ARG A 437 2.00 -4.54 -27.99
C ARG A 437 0.65 -5.23 -28.05
N VAL A 438 0.51 -6.39 -27.41
CA VAL A 438 -0.79 -7.10 -27.34
C VAL A 438 -1.77 -6.31 -26.48
N PHE A 439 -1.30 -5.78 -25.34
CA PHE A 439 -2.09 -4.90 -24.50
C PHE A 439 -2.48 -3.61 -25.24
N LEU A 440 -1.55 -2.99 -25.97
CA LEU A 440 -1.86 -1.79 -26.78
C LEU A 440 -2.95 -2.06 -27.80
N GLU A 441 -2.79 -3.10 -28.63
CA GLU A 441 -3.75 -3.49 -29.67
C GLU A 441 -5.13 -3.80 -29.09
N GLU A 442 -5.16 -4.45 -27.93
CA GLU A 442 -6.40 -4.75 -27.22
C GLU A 442 -7.08 -3.49 -26.67
N MET A 443 -6.33 -2.54 -26.08
CA MET A 443 -6.89 -1.40 -25.35
C MET A 443 -7.16 -0.18 -26.23
N TYR A 444 -6.41 0.01 -27.33
CA TYR A 444 -6.50 1.21 -28.16
C TYR A 444 -7.92 1.51 -28.67
N PRO A 445 -8.72 0.54 -29.16
CA PRO A 445 -10.09 0.84 -29.59
C PRO A 445 -10.98 1.44 -28.49
N SER A 446 -10.82 0.96 -27.24
CA SER A 446 -11.55 1.48 -26.08
C SER A 446 -11.08 2.88 -25.70
N VAL A 447 -9.77 3.10 -25.68
CA VAL A 447 -9.16 4.40 -25.36
C VAL A 447 -9.52 5.45 -26.41
N ALA A 448 -9.46 5.10 -27.71
CA ALA A 448 -9.85 6.01 -28.79
C ALA A 448 -11.34 6.39 -28.71
N LYS A 449 -12.20 5.43 -28.37
CA LYS A 449 -13.64 5.63 -28.17
C LYS A 449 -13.91 6.53 -26.95
N ALA A 450 -13.18 6.34 -25.86
CA ALA A 450 -13.26 7.20 -24.67
C ALA A 450 -12.83 8.65 -25.01
N ALA A 451 -11.78 8.83 -25.84
CA ALA A 451 -11.34 10.13 -26.29
C ALA A 451 -12.36 10.83 -27.20
N ASP A 452 -13.01 10.09 -28.09
CA ASP A 452 -14.12 10.62 -28.91
C ASP A 452 -15.31 11.04 -28.05
N TYR A 453 -15.62 10.25 -26.99
CA TYR A 453 -16.63 10.63 -26.00
C TYR A 453 -16.26 11.94 -25.29
N VAL A 454 -15.04 12.08 -24.78
CA VAL A 454 -14.53 13.33 -24.19
C VAL A 454 -14.74 14.51 -25.12
N ILE A 455 -14.38 14.38 -26.41
CA ILE A 455 -14.53 15.44 -27.40
C ILE A 455 -16.00 15.81 -27.61
N SER A 456 -16.92 14.84 -27.55
CA SER A 456 -18.35 15.06 -27.70
C SER A 456 -18.99 15.88 -26.57
N GLN A 457 -18.33 15.95 -25.41
CA GLN A 457 -18.81 16.69 -24.24
C GLN A 457 -18.42 18.18 -24.24
N LYS A 458 -17.85 18.70 -25.36
CA LYS A 458 -17.48 20.12 -25.46
C LYS A 458 -18.70 21.02 -25.57
N ASP A 459 -18.63 22.14 -24.88
CA ASP A 459 -19.56 23.25 -25.05
C ASP A 459 -19.13 24.17 -26.21
N GLU A 460 -19.88 25.25 -26.44
CA GLU A 460 -19.61 26.24 -27.48
C GLU A 460 -18.29 27.02 -27.31
N ARG A 461 -17.74 27.06 -26.09
CA ARG A 461 -16.42 27.64 -25.78
C ARG A 461 -15.28 26.69 -26.09
N GLY A 462 -15.57 25.42 -26.35
CA GLY A 462 -14.63 24.34 -26.55
C GLY A 462 -14.11 23.73 -25.25
N LEU A 463 -14.78 23.99 -24.10
CA LEU A 463 -14.51 23.39 -22.81
C LEU A 463 -15.30 22.10 -22.64
N ILE A 464 -14.73 21.12 -21.95
CA ILE A 464 -15.47 19.93 -21.51
C ILE A 464 -16.46 20.37 -20.43
N PHE A 465 -17.74 20.04 -20.68
CA PHE A 465 -18.84 20.55 -19.88
C PHE A 465 -19.65 19.41 -19.29
N CYS A 466 -19.52 19.24 -17.97
CA CYS A 466 -20.22 18.23 -17.20
C CYS A 466 -21.64 18.69 -16.83
N ARG A 467 -22.64 17.95 -17.26
CA ARG A 467 -24.03 18.13 -16.84
C ARG A 467 -24.37 17.13 -15.76
N SER A 468 -25.12 17.63 -14.79
CA SER A 468 -25.62 16.84 -13.67
C SER A 468 -27.00 17.38 -13.31
N ASP A 469 -28.00 16.55 -13.39
CA ASP A 469 -29.39 16.87 -12.99
C ASP A 469 -29.66 16.42 -11.54
N GLY A 470 -28.65 15.86 -10.87
CA GLY A 470 -28.78 15.24 -9.56
C GLY A 470 -28.69 16.19 -8.40
N VAL A 471 -29.22 15.74 -7.26
CA VAL A 471 -29.03 16.32 -5.91
C VAL A 471 -27.98 15.47 -5.18
N GLY A 472 -27.36 16.05 -4.17
CA GLY A 472 -26.31 15.36 -3.40
C GLY A 472 -25.01 15.27 -4.18
N VAL A 473 -24.44 14.08 -4.28
CA VAL A 473 -23.16 13.84 -5.00
C VAL A 473 -23.24 14.14 -6.48
N TYR A 474 -24.41 14.05 -7.10
CA TYR A 474 -24.61 14.29 -8.53
C TYR A 474 -24.36 15.74 -8.98
N GLY A 475 -24.22 16.66 -8.03
CA GLY A 475 -23.84 18.05 -8.34
C GLY A 475 -22.34 18.27 -8.45
N ILE A 476 -21.51 17.23 -8.23
CA ILE A 476 -20.04 17.34 -8.14
C ILE A 476 -19.39 16.46 -9.19
N CYS A 477 -18.58 17.08 -10.05
CA CYS A 477 -17.74 16.44 -11.04
C CYS A 477 -16.28 16.51 -10.59
N GLY A 478 -15.56 15.38 -10.67
CA GLY A 478 -14.16 15.27 -10.26
C GLY A 478 -13.99 14.59 -8.89
N TRP A 479 -12.80 14.64 -8.33
CA TRP A 479 -12.41 13.86 -7.15
C TRP A 479 -13.21 14.14 -5.86
N ARG A 480 -13.90 15.28 -5.79
CA ARG A 480 -14.74 15.70 -4.63
C ARG A 480 -16.17 15.21 -4.68
N ASN A 481 -16.50 14.25 -5.49
CA ASN A 481 -17.87 13.84 -5.81
C ASN A 481 -18.77 13.41 -4.64
N ILE A 482 -18.25 13.29 -3.45
CA ILE A 482 -18.97 12.82 -2.25
C ILE A 482 -19.56 13.93 -1.36
N ILE A 483 -19.43 15.21 -1.72
CA ILE A 483 -20.00 16.33 -0.95
C ILE A 483 -21.41 16.63 -1.46
N PRO A 484 -22.48 16.30 -0.72
CA PRO A 484 -23.84 16.58 -1.13
C PRO A 484 -24.10 18.09 -1.34
N ASN A 485 -24.84 18.43 -2.39
CA ASN A 485 -25.29 19.79 -2.69
C ASN A 485 -24.16 20.82 -2.88
N TYR A 486 -23.00 20.38 -3.32
CA TYR A 486 -21.88 21.27 -3.65
C TYR A 486 -21.80 21.44 -5.18
N ALA A 487 -21.94 22.68 -5.68
CA ALA A 487 -22.11 22.96 -7.10
C ALA A 487 -20.78 22.95 -7.89
N ILE A 488 -20.08 21.83 -7.95
CA ILE A 488 -18.91 21.63 -8.82
C ILE A 488 -19.36 20.85 -10.05
N ASN A 489 -19.87 21.56 -11.05
CA ASN A 489 -20.34 21.03 -12.34
C ASN A 489 -20.05 22.03 -13.46
N GLY A 490 -20.55 21.76 -14.66
CA GLY A 490 -20.29 22.60 -15.83
C GLY A 490 -18.86 22.43 -16.35
N ALA A 491 -18.17 23.51 -16.60
CA ALA A 491 -16.75 23.48 -17.00
C ALA A 491 -15.85 23.45 -15.76
N VAL A 492 -15.54 22.27 -15.26
CA VAL A 492 -14.67 22.04 -14.11
C VAL A 492 -13.20 22.08 -14.54
N THR A 493 -12.37 22.88 -13.89
CA THR A 493 -10.95 23.06 -14.27
C THR A 493 -10.15 21.76 -14.18
N GLU A 494 -10.33 20.99 -13.12
CA GLU A 494 -9.74 19.66 -12.95
C GLU A 494 -10.01 18.77 -14.15
N VAL A 495 -11.28 18.46 -14.41
CA VAL A 495 -11.72 17.55 -15.49
C VAL A 495 -11.24 18.03 -16.86
N ASN A 496 -11.28 19.33 -17.11
CA ASN A 496 -10.76 19.90 -18.36
C ASN A 496 -9.25 19.70 -18.51
N ALA A 497 -8.46 19.83 -17.42
CA ALA A 497 -7.03 19.59 -17.44
C ALA A 497 -6.68 18.12 -17.70
N GLU A 498 -7.41 17.21 -17.10
CA GLU A 498 -7.27 15.77 -17.32
C GLU A 498 -7.65 15.36 -18.73
N CYS A 499 -8.76 15.87 -19.24
CA CYS A 499 -9.18 15.65 -20.63
C CYS A 499 -8.15 16.15 -21.63
N PHE A 500 -7.51 17.29 -21.40
CA PHE A 500 -6.39 17.75 -22.23
C PHE A 500 -5.24 16.76 -22.24
N ALA A 501 -4.82 16.28 -21.06
CA ALA A 501 -3.75 15.29 -20.93
C ALA A 501 -4.13 13.97 -21.62
N ALA A 502 -5.37 13.51 -21.43
CA ALA A 502 -5.90 12.30 -22.04
C ALA A 502 -5.89 12.36 -23.58
N LEU A 503 -6.30 13.49 -24.18
CA LEU A 503 -6.25 13.69 -25.63
C LEU A 503 -4.82 13.67 -26.18
N ARG A 504 -3.85 14.16 -25.44
CA ARG A 504 -2.42 14.05 -25.80
C ARG A 504 -1.93 12.61 -25.68
N ALA A 505 -2.36 11.91 -24.65
CA ALA A 505 -1.97 10.55 -24.36
C ALA A 505 -2.51 9.57 -25.42
N VAL A 506 -3.79 9.70 -25.81
CA VAL A 506 -4.35 8.86 -26.88
C VAL A 506 -3.71 9.15 -28.24
N ALA A 507 -3.30 10.41 -28.49
CA ALA A 507 -2.56 10.75 -29.70
C ALA A 507 -1.22 10.01 -29.79
N LEU A 508 -0.55 9.83 -28.64
CA LEU A 508 0.67 9.03 -28.56
C LEU A 508 0.42 7.55 -28.88
N LEU A 509 -0.65 6.95 -28.33
CA LEU A 509 -1.02 5.56 -28.67
C LEU A 509 -1.37 5.42 -30.15
N ALA A 510 -2.06 6.42 -30.73
CA ALA A 510 -2.37 6.43 -32.16
C ALA A 510 -1.09 6.43 -33.02
N ASP A 511 -0.04 7.17 -32.62
CA ASP A 511 1.28 7.11 -33.29
C ASP A 511 1.86 5.69 -33.23
N TYR A 512 1.81 5.04 -32.06
CA TYR A 512 2.30 3.65 -31.91
C TYR A 512 1.50 2.62 -32.73
N MET A 513 0.22 2.91 -32.98
CA MET A 513 -0.66 2.09 -33.84
C MET A 513 -0.50 2.41 -35.33
N GLY A 514 0.31 3.39 -35.71
CA GLY A 514 0.41 3.87 -37.09
C GLY A 514 -0.85 4.57 -37.59
N ALA A 515 -1.70 5.08 -36.71
CA ALA A 515 -2.95 5.77 -37.03
C ALA A 515 -2.73 7.31 -37.10
N ASP A 516 -1.86 7.74 -38.04
CA ASP A 516 -1.35 9.13 -38.11
C ASP A 516 -2.46 10.20 -38.20
N GLU A 517 -3.55 9.95 -38.95
CA GLU A 517 -4.68 10.87 -39.03
C GLU A 517 -5.39 11.03 -37.69
N ARG A 518 -5.60 9.95 -36.96
CA ARG A 518 -6.19 9.96 -35.62
C ARG A 518 -5.28 10.66 -34.64
N ALA A 519 -3.97 10.39 -34.69
CA ALA A 519 -2.97 11.05 -33.85
C ALA A 519 -2.96 12.56 -34.07
N ALA A 520 -2.99 13.00 -35.33
CA ALA A 520 -3.07 14.43 -35.68
C ALA A 520 -4.38 15.08 -35.19
N TYR A 521 -5.50 14.37 -35.33
CA TYR A 521 -6.81 14.83 -34.87
C TYR A 521 -6.81 15.04 -33.34
N PHE A 522 -6.41 14.04 -32.56
CA PHE A 522 -6.38 14.15 -31.10
C PHE A 522 -5.41 15.25 -30.60
N ARG A 523 -4.26 15.41 -31.25
CA ARG A 523 -3.33 16.52 -30.92
C ARG A 523 -3.97 17.89 -31.21
N ALA A 524 -4.68 18.03 -32.29
CA ALA A 524 -5.39 19.26 -32.62
C ALA A 524 -6.48 19.58 -31.61
N GLU A 525 -7.28 18.58 -31.22
CA GLU A 525 -8.34 18.73 -30.21
C GLU A 525 -7.78 19.05 -28.82
N ALA A 526 -6.67 18.41 -28.43
CA ALA A 526 -5.94 18.77 -27.20
C ALA A 526 -5.48 20.22 -27.21
N THR A 527 -4.90 20.69 -28.32
CA THR A 527 -4.43 22.07 -28.45
C THR A 527 -5.60 23.07 -28.35
N LYS A 528 -6.74 22.80 -29.01
CA LYS A 528 -7.95 23.61 -28.89
C LYS A 528 -8.44 23.68 -27.45
N LEU A 529 -8.49 22.53 -26.76
CA LEU A 529 -8.94 22.47 -25.38
C LEU A 529 -8.00 23.24 -24.43
N LYS A 530 -6.68 23.08 -24.54
CA LYS A 530 -5.72 23.85 -23.74
C LYS A 530 -5.91 25.36 -23.93
N ASN A 531 -6.12 25.81 -25.17
CA ASN A 531 -6.36 27.22 -25.45
C ASN A 531 -7.68 27.71 -24.85
N ALA A 532 -8.74 26.88 -24.89
CA ALA A 532 -10.04 27.19 -24.29
C ALA A 532 -9.93 27.31 -22.76
N ILE A 533 -9.24 26.35 -22.10
CA ILE A 533 -9.00 26.37 -20.65
C ILE A 533 -8.28 27.66 -20.24
N ASN A 534 -7.14 27.98 -20.87
CA ASN A 534 -6.37 29.17 -20.51
C ASN A 534 -7.08 30.49 -20.86
N LYS A 535 -8.01 30.49 -21.84
CA LYS A 535 -8.80 31.64 -22.20
C LYS A 535 -10.00 31.89 -21.30
N HIS A 536 -10.68 30.80 -20.87
CA HIS A 536 -11.99 30.91 -20.25
C HIS A 536 -12.02 30.50 -18.75
N LEU A 537 -11.02 29.77 -18.27
CA LEU A 537 -10.98 29.33 -16.88
C LEU A 537 -9.94 30.05 -16.01
N ILE A 538 -9.14 30.97 -16.57
CA ILE A 538 -8.26 31.83 -15.77
C ILE A 538 -9.04 33.05 -15.29
N ASN A 539 -9.06 33.25 -13.97
CA ASN A 539 -9.57 34.47 -13.36
C ASN A 539 -8.60 35.65 -13.61
N PRO A 540 -9.00 36.66 -14.38
CA PRO A 540 -8.12 37.75 -14.74
C PRO A 540 -7.68 38.62 -13.56
N LYS A 541 -8.37 38.57 -12.42
CA LYS A 541 -8.03 39.34 -11.22
C LYS A 541 -6.94 38.67 -10.38
N SER A 542 -6.90 37.36 -10.33
CA SER A 542 -5.94 36.62 -9.52
C SER A 542 -4.83 35.97 -10.35
N GLY A 543 -5.06 35.68 -11.64
CA GLY A 543 -4.20 34.88 -12.49
C GLY A 543 -4.26 33.38 -12.21
N LEU A 544 -5.11 32.96 -11.26
CA LEU A 544 -5.36 31.56 -10.92
C LEU A 544 -6.59 31.06 -11.70
N TYR A 545 -6.77 29.71 -11.73
CA TYR A 545 -7.94 29.14 -12.38
C TYR A 545 -9.19 29.28 -11.50
N TYR A 546 -10.34 29.47 -12.12
CA TYR A 546 -11.62 29.23 -11.47
C TYR A 546 -11.71 27.78 -11.03
N LEU A 547 -12.41 27.46 -9.96
CA LEU A 547 -12.73 26.08 -9.61
C LEU A 547 -13.55 25.44 -10.73
N ASN A 548 -14.62 26.13 -11.13
CA ASN A 548 -15.47 25.78 -12.27
C ASN A 548 -16.25 26.99 -12.78
N VAL A 549 -16.85 26.82 -13.95
CA VAL A 549 -17.96 27.64 -14.43
C VAL A 549 -19.20 26.74 -14.47
N ASP A 550 -20.16 27.01 -13.59
CA ASP A 550 -21.28 26.11 -13.34
C ASP A 550 -22.30 26.03 -14.49
N LEU A 551 -23.35 25.21 -14.31
CA LEU A 551 -24.43 25.03 -15.30
C LEU A 551 -25.17 26.33 -15.67
N ASN A 552 -25.13 27.33 -14.81
CA ASN A 552 -25.77 28.64 -15.00
C ASN A 552 -24.83 29.70 -15.56
N GLY A 553 -23.58 29.31 -15.81
CA GLY A 553 -22.54 30.23 -16.30
C GLY A 553 -21.88 31.09 -15.21
N ASN A 554 -22.11 30.77 -13.92
CA ASN A 554 -21.43 31.47 -12.82
C ASN A 554 -20.00 31.00 -12.69
N GLU A 555 -19.07 31.94 -12.62
CA GLU A 555 -17.64 31.70 -12.36
C GLU A 555 -17.40 31.52 -10.86
N HIS A 556 -16.78 30.40 -10.46
CA HIS A 556 -16.43 30.11 -9.06
C HIS A 556 -14.94 30.39 -8.82
N PRO A 557 -14.60 31.57 -8.25
CA PRO A 557 -13.22 32.02 -8.08
C PRO A 557 -12.54 31.41 -6.83
N ASP A 558 -13.14 30.42 -6.22
CA ASP A 558 -12.61 29.76 -5.02
C ASP A 558 -11.24 29.15 -5.30
N VAL A 559 -10.25 29.57 -4.54
CA VAL A 559 -8.90 28.98 -4.62
C VAL A 559 -8.86 27.77 -3.71
N THR A 560 -8.77 26.59 -4.31
CA THR A 560 -8.72 25.29 -3.63
C THR A 560 -7.46 24.54 -4.04
N CYS A 561 -7.22 23.36 -3.46
CA CYS A 561 -6.11 22.50 -3.87
C CYS A 561 -6.20 22.05 -5.34
N ASP A 562 -7.37 22.10 -5.96
CA ASP A 562 -7.59 21.70 -7.37
C ASP A 562 -6.78 22.53 -8.38
N GLN A 563 -6.19 23.65 -7.95
CA GLN A 563 -5.22 24.39 -8.74
C GLN A 563 -4.00 23.54 -9.18
N ILE A 564 -3.76 22.37 -8.55
CA ILE A 564 -2.66 21.48 -8.91
C ILE A 564 -2.84 20.82 -10.28
N PHE A 565 -4.08 20.52 -10.70
CA PHE A 565 -4.33 19.75 -11.92
C PHE A 565 -3.85 20.45 -13.19
N PRO A 566 -4.09 21.77 -13.41
CA PRO A 566 -3.46 22.48 -14.54
C PRO A 566 -1.93 22.44 -14.56
N VAL A 567 -1.28 22.28 -13.40
CA VAL A 567 0.18 22.17 -13.29
C VAL A 567 0.63 20.74 -13.64
N ILE A 568 0.05 19.72 -12.99
CA ILE A 568 0.38 18.30 -13.22
C ILE A 568 0.24 17.96 -14.70
N PHE A 569 -0.85 18.37 -15.34
CA PHE A 569 -1.16 18.02 -16.72
C PHE A 569 -0.60 19.01 -17.75
N ASN A 570 0.26 19.94 -17.35
CA ASN A 570 0.92 20.89 -18.25
C ASN A 570 -0.06 21.80 -19.04
N VAL A 571 -1.20 22.13 -18.48
CA VAL A 571 -2.14 23.14 -19.00
C VAL A 571 -1.63 24.55 -18.68
N ALA A 572 -1.24 24.76 -17.43
CA ALA A 572 -0.73 26.04 -16.96
C ALA A 572 0.57 26.43 -17.67
N THR A 573 0.73 27.75 -17.89
CA THR A 573 2.03 28.28 -18.33
C THR A 573 3.05 28.20 -17.19
N PRO A 574 4.37 28.24 -17.45
CA PRO A 574 5.37 28.26 -16.37
C PRO A 574 5.12 29.37 -15.35
N ALA A 575 4.74 30.58 -15.79
CA ALA A 575 4.42 31.68 -14.89
C ALA A 575 3.19 31.41 -14.02
N THR A 576 2.14 30.84 -14.61
CA THR A 576 0.93 30.46 -13.88
C THR A 576 1.21 29.31 -12.92
N SER A 577 2.05 28.34 -13.31
CA SER A 577 2.47 27.23 -12.44
C SER A 577 3.20 27.73 -11.19
N HIS A 578 4.16 28.66 -11.35
CA HIS A 578 4.82 29.28 -10.21
C HIS A 578 3.84 30.01 -9.29
N LEU A 579 2.90 30.77 -9.85
CA LEU A 579 1.88 31.48 -9.07
C LEU A 579 1.00 30.51 -8.26
N ILE A 580 0.62 29.38 -8.85
CA ILE A 580 -0.16 28.34 -8.19
C ILE A 580 0.66 27.70 -7.05
N ILE A 581 1.89 27.26 -7.32
CA ILE A 581 2.75 26.63 -6.33
C ILE A 581 3.01 27.58 -5.16
N ASP A 582 3.35 28.85 -5.43
CA ASP A 582 3.55 29.85 -4.38
C ASP A 582 2.28 30.11 -3.56
N ARG A 583 1.09 30.08 -4.18
CA ARG A 583 -0.19 30.22 -3.47
C ARG A 583 -0.47 29.04 -2.55
N LEU A 584 -0.29 27.82 -3.02
CA LEU A 584 -0.55 26.61 -2.26
C LEU A 584 0.51 26.34 -1.17
N ASN A 585 1.73 26.85 -1.34
CA ASN A 585 2.81 26.73 -0.35
C ASN A 585 2.64 27.70 0.85
N ARG A 586 1.53 28.42 0.97
CA ARG A 586 1.29 29.32 2.11
C ARG A 586 0.73 28.57 3.31
N PRO A 587 0.96 29.06 4.56
CA PRO A 587 0.51 28.37 5.78
C PRO A 587 -1.00 28.22 5.95
N ASP A 588 -1.81 28.99 5.23
CA ASP A 588 -3.26 28.80 5.23
C ASP A 588 -3.70 27.55 4.43
N PHE A 589 -2.85 27.06 3.52
CA PHE A 589 -3.01 25.78 2.83
C PHE A 589 -2.09 24.69 3.40
N LEU A 590 -0.77 24.93 3.38
CA LEU A 590 0.22 23.90 3.69
C LEU A 590 0.43 23.75 5.20
N THR A 591 0.40 22.48 5.64
CA THR A 591 0.66 22.06 7.03
C THR A 591 1.80 21.06 7.08
N THR A 592 2.19 20.63 8.26
CA THR A 592 3.16 19.53 8.43
C THR A 592 2.60 18.16 8.04
N ALA A 593 1.28 17.99 7.97
CA ALA A 593 0.61 16.75 7.55
C ALA A 593 0.26 16.74 6.04
N GLY A 594 0.48 17.84 5.34
CA GLY A 594 0.16 17.99 3.93
C GLY A 594 -0.69 19.21 3.61
N LEU A 595 -1.34 19.20 2.46
CA LEU A 595 -2.10 20.31 1.90
C LEU A 595 -3.57 20.25 2.33
N ARG A 596 -4.11 21.37 2.86
CA ARG A 596 -5.56 21.51 3.05
C ARG A 596 -6.27 21.58 1.70
N THR A 597 -7.45 21.00 1.64
CA THR A 597 -8.28 21.01 0.42
C THR A 597 -8.83 22.40 0.08
N VAL A 598 -9.05 23.21 1.11
CA VAL A 598 -9.49 24.61 1.03
C VAL A 598 -8.65 25.44 2.02
N PRO A 599 -8.26 26.68 1.69
CA PRO A 599 -7.43 27.45 2.59
C PRO A 599 -8.20 27.86 3.85
N ARG A 600 -7.51 27.93 4.98
CA ARG A 600 -8.09 28.31 6.27
C ARG A 600 -8.79 29.68 6.25
N THR A 601 -8.42 30.54 5.31
CA THR A 601 -8.97 31.88 5.13
C THR A 601 -10.23 31.95 4.27
N ALA A 602 -10.64 30.83 3.65
CA ALA A 602 -11.83 30.78 2.81
C ALA A 602 -13.11 30.82 3.63
N LEU A 603 -14.17 31.44 3.09
CA LEU A 603 -15.47 31.55 3.75
C LEU A 603 -16.16 30.18 3.95
N ASN A 604 -15.92 29.25 3.06
CA ASN A 604 -16.46 27.88 3.11
C ASN A 604 -15.52 26.90 3.81
N TYR A 605 -14.44 27.37 4.44
CA TYR A 605 -13.53 26.50 5.18
C TYR A 605 -14.24 25.81 6.33
N HIS A 606 -14.14 24.50 6.35
CA HIS A 606 -14.60 23.65 7.45
C HIS A 606 -13.70 22.42 7.56
N PRO A 607 -12.94 22.25 8.63
CA PRO A 607 -11.86 21.27 8.72
C PRO A 607 -12.29 19.80 8.61
N GLU A 608 -13.58 19.49 8.76
CA GLU A 608 -14.09 18.11 8.76
C GLU A 608 -15.37 17.90 7.92
N ARG A 609 -15.98 18.95 7.37
CA ARG A 609 -17.19 18.82 6.58
C ARG A 609 -16.93 18.03 5.30
N GLY A 610 -17.86 17.11 4.96
CA GLY A 610 -17.78 16.30 3.75
C GLY A 610 -16.49 15.46 3.75
N TRP A 611 -16.25 14.67 4.79
CA TRP A 611 -15.04 13.87 4.94
C TRP A 611 -13.74 14.69 4.78
N GLY A 612 -13.71 15.91 5.27
CA GLY A 612 -12.56 16.80 5.17
C GLY A 612 -12.36 17.45 3.79
N LEU A 613 -13.26 17.28 2.83
CA LEU A 613 -13.12 17.83 1.48
C LEU A 613 -13.30 19.36 1.39
N THR A 614 -13.73 20.01 2.46
CA THR A 614 -13.89 21.47 2.56
C THR A 614 -12.90 22.14 3.52
N GLY A 615 -11.75 21.52 3.78
CA GLY A 615 -10.72 22.13 4.65
C GLY A 615 -9.86 21.13 5.43
N GLY A 616 -10.16 19.84 5.36
CA GLY A 616 -9.28 18.77 5.84
C GLY A 616 -8.04 18.61 4.97
N ILE A 617 -7.19 17.66 5.33
CA ILE A 617 -5.95 17.35 4.63
C ILE A 617 -6.09 15.93 4.07
N TRP A 618 -5.97 15.82 2.76
CA TRP A 618 -5.94 14.55 2.06
C TRP A 618 -4.51 14.27 1.60
N PRO A 619 -3.84 13.23 2.12
CA PRO A 619 -2.45 12.93 1.78
C PRO A 619 -2.18 12.75 0.30
N ASP A 620 -3.12 12.17 -0.46
CA ASP A 620 -2.98 11.99 -1.90
C ASP A 620 -2.86 13.32 -2.66
N VAL A 621 -3.68 14.31 -2.31
CA VAL A 621 -3.59 15.67 -2.86
C VAL A 621 -2.25 16.32 -2.47
N ALA A 622 -1.76 16.03 -1.26
CA ALA A 622 -0.43 16.50 -0.85
C ALA A 622 0.68 15.88 -1.70
N PHE A 623 0.59 14.59 -2.07
CA PHE A 623 1.56 13.95 -2.97
C PHE A 623 1.47 14.49 -4.39
N MET A 624 0.28 14.75 -4.92
CA MET A 624 0.09 15.43 -6.20
C MET A 624 0.69 16.86 -6.19
N PHE A 625 0.51 17.61 -5.09
CA PHE A 625 1.12 18.92 -4.94
C PHE A 625 2.64 18.80 -4.84
N ALA A 626 3.17 17.83 -4.12
CA ALA A 626 4.60 17.55 -4.08
C ALA A 626 5.15 17.28 -5.49
N TYR A 627 4.46 16.46 -6.29
CA TYR A 627 4.83 16.23 -7.69
C TYR A 627 4.82 17.54 -8.51
N SER A 628 3.80 18.38 -8.34
CA SER A 628 3.73 19.69 -9.01
C SER A 628 4.91 20.60 -8.69
N CYS A 629 5.52 20.43 -7.50
CA CYS A 629 6.70 21.17 -7.08
C CYS A 629 8.02 20.62 -7.64
N SER A 630 8.04 19.43 -8.21
CA SER A 630 9.26 18.65 -8.49
C SER A 630 10.31 19.44 -9.29
N THR A 631 9.93 20.08 -10.38
CA THR A 631 10.85 20.81 -11.28
C THR A 631 11.15 22.23 -10.83
N HIS A 632 10.30 22.83 -10.00
CA HIS A 632 10.39 24.25 -9.63
C HIS A 632 10.87 24.48 -8.20
N GLN A 633 10.43 23.63 -7.27
CA GLN A 633 10.72 23.74 -5.83
C GLN A 633 10.95 22.35 -5.22
N PRO A 634 12.02 21.62 -5.58
CA PRO A 634 12.24 20.25 -5.10
C PRO A 634 12.38 20.16 -3.58
N ASP A 635 12.86 21.20 -2.91
CA ASP A 635 12.89 21.25 -1.43
C ASP A 635 11.48 21.23 -0.83
N VAL A 636 10.51 21.90 -1.46
CA VAL A 636 9.10 21.88 -1.04
C VAL A 636 8.51 20.48 -1.26
N MET A 637 8.76 19.87 -2.43
CA MET A 637 8.35 18.50 -2.72
C MET A 637 8.78 17.53 -1.60
N ILE A 638 10.07 17.51 -1.27
CA ILE A 638 10.62 16.62 -0.25
C ILE A 638 10.05 16.91 1.13
N ASN A 639 9.88 18.18 1.50
CA ASN A 639 9.30 18.55 2.78
C ASN A 639 7.85 18.07 2.92
N ILE A 640 7.05 18.13 1.85
CA ILE A 640 5.68 17.63 1.83
C ILE A 640 5.67 16.10 1.97
N MET A 641 6.41 15.38 1.14
CA MET A 641 6.48 13.92 1.18
C MET A 641 6.92 13.43 2.57
N ARG A 642 8.00 14.02 3.11
CA ARG A 642 8.51 13.71 4.45
C ARG A 642 7.48 14.00 5.54
N GLY A 643 6.90 15.19 5.53
CA GLY A 643 5.95 15.64 6.57
C GLY A 643 4.68 14.81 6.58
N THR A 644 4.13 14.52 5.43
CA THR A 644 2.92 13.70 5.28
C THR A 644 3.17 12.26 5.72
N PHE A 645 4.29 11.63 5.29
CA PHE A 645 4.61 10.26 5.70
C PHE A 645 4.92 10.16 7.21
N ARG A 646 5.56 11.17 7.80
CA ARG A 646 5.83 11.20 9.24
C ARG A 646 4.59 11.12 10.11
N GLN A 647 3.40 11.53 9.62
CA GLN A 647 2.16 11.37 10.38
C GLN A 647 1.87 9.89 10.71
N TYR A 648 2.32 8.95 9.87
CA TYR A 648 2.19 7.51 10.08
C TYR A 648 3.29 6.92 11.00
N GLU A 649 4.25 7.72 11.43
CA GLU A 649 5.35 7.36 12.33
C GLU A 649 5.23 8.02 13.71
N LEU A 650 4.26 8.91 13.91
CA LEU A 650 4.00 9.55 15.20
C LEU A 650 3.22 8.62 16.13
N ASP A 651 3.11 9.02 17.41
CA ASP A 651 2.34 8.28 18.42
C ASP A 651 0.89 8.07 17.97
N PRO A 652 0.46 6.83 17.72
CA PRO A 652 -0.88 6.53 17.21
C PRO A 652 -2.02 7.04 18.09
N THR A 653 -1.82 7.15 19.40
CA THR A 653 -2.85 7.67 20.31
C THR A 653 -3.14 9.15 20.09
N ASN A 654 -2.18 9.90 19.58
CA ASN A 654 -2.33 11.31 19.24
C ASN A 654 -2.79 11.51 17.79
N GLN A 655 -2.39 10.61 16.87
CA GLN A 655 -2.63 10.76 15.45
C GLN A 655 -3.80 9.92 14.93
N ASN A 656 -4.29 8.96 15.71
CA ASN A 656 -5.33 8.03 15.30
C ASN A 656 -4.95 7.26 14.01
N THR A 657 -3.70 6.81 13.92
CA THR A 657 -3.13 6.10 12.78
C THR A 657 -2.66 4.70 13.16
N VAL A 658 -2.30 3.90 12.18
CA VAL A 658 -1.52 2.67 12.35
C VAL A 658 -0.14 2.90 11.73
N PRO A 659 0.95 2.66 12.45
CA PRO A 659 2.29 2.92 11.92
C PRO A 659 2.52 2.28 10.56
N GLY A 660 3.00 3.07 9.60
CA GLY A 660 3.27 2.64 8.23
C GLY A 660 2.05 2.47 7.32
N GLN A 661 0.83 2.48 7.82
CA GLN A 661 -0.37 2.47 6.99
C GLN A 661 -0.77 3.88 6.57
N PHE A 662 -1.00 4.08 5.28
CA PHE A 662 -1.43 5.37 4.74
C PHE A 662 -2.90 5.63 5.07
N SER A 663 -3.17 6.56 5.97
CA SER A 663 -4.52 6.97 6.36
C SER A 663 -5.16 7.87 5.32
N GLU A 664 -6.50 7.96 5.34
CA GLU A 664 -7.25 8.65 4.31
C GLU A 664 -7.21 10.18 4.44
N TRP A 665 -7.70 10.76 5.55
CA TRP A 665 -7.71 12.20 5.69
C TRP A 665 -7.56 12.67 7.16
N TYR A 666 -6.99 13.85 7.32
CA TYR A 666 -6.74 14.48 8.62
C TYR A 666 -7.60 15.70 8.79
N HIS A 667 -8.04 15.93 10.03
CA HIS A 667 -8.70 17.16 10.41
C HIS A 667 -7.80 18.38 10.16
N GLY A 668 -8.30 19.41 9.47
CA GLY A 668 -7.50 20.52 8.99
C GLY A 668 -6.80 21.38 10.03
N GLU A 669 -7.21 21.30 11.32
CA GLU A 669 -6.61 22.05 12.42
C GLU A 669 -5.81 21.18 13.38
N SER A 670 -6.40 20.07 13.87
CA SER A 670 -5.76 19.19 14.83
C SER A 670 -4.71 18.27 14.22
N LEU A 671 -4.74 18.06 12.91
CA LEU A 671 -3.89 17.14 12.16
C LEU A 671 -4.05 15.68 12.61
N VAL A 672 -5.18 15.33 13.20
CA VAL A 672 -5.54 13.97 13.62
C VAL A 672 -6.29 13.27 12.49
N ASN A 673 -5.97 12.01 12.22
CA ASN A 673 -6.69 11.23 11.23
C ASN A 673 -8.15 11.00 11.63
N ASN A 674 -9.07 11.38 10.75
CA ASN A 674 -10.51 11.17 10.89
C ASN A 674 -11.08 10.21 9.83
N GLY A 675 -10.24 9.78 8.89
CA GLY A 675 -10.61 8.84 7.85
C GLY A 675 -10.19 7.39 8.13
N MET A 676 -10.23 6.56 7.12
CA MET A 676 -9.77 5.17 7.17
C MET A 676 -8.32 5.06 7.62
N LYS A 677 -7.96 3.93 8.24
CA LYS A 677 -6.59 3.66 8.71
C LYS A 677 -5.66 3.17 7.59
N LEU A 678 -6.24 2.64 6.54
CA LEU A 678 -5.54 2.26 5.31
C LEU A 678 -6.36 2.74 4.12
N SER A 679 -5.81 3.69 3.37
CA SER A 679 -6.37 4.20 2.12
C SER A 679 -5.61 3.55 0.96
N PRO A 680 -6.22 2.66 0.18
CA PRO A 680 -5.52 1.87 -0.83
C PRO A 680 -4.93 2.69 -1.98
N TRP A 681 -5.52 3.82 -2.34
CA TRP A 681 -5.12 4.63 -3.50
C TRP A 681 -4.10 5.74 -3.20
N PHE A 682 -3.70 5.91 -1.94
CA PHE A 682 -2.69 6.91 -1.56
C PHE A 682 -1.26 6.42 -1.68
N PRO A 683 -0.93 5.19 -1.26
CA PRO A 683 0.41 4.64 -1.39
C PRO A 683 0.99 4.71 -2.81
N PRO A 684 0.23 4.36 -3.88
CA PRO A 684 0.76 4.44 -5.24
C PRO A 684 1.09 5.87 -5.66
N LYS A 685 0.35 6.89 -5.21
CA LYS A 685 0.67 8.30 -5.49
C LYS A 685 1.98 8.74 -4.81
N TYR A 686 2.27 8.22 -3.61
CA TYR A 686 3.56 8.46 -2.96
C TYR A 686 4.71 7.85 -3.77
N LEU A 687 4.57 6.60 -4.23
CA LEU A 687 5.57 5.93 -5.06
C LEU A 687 5.74 6.64 -6.40
N TRP A 688 4.65 7.00 -7.07
CA TRP A 688 4.68 7.77 -8.31
C TRP A 688 5.43 9.10 -8.14
N THR A 689 5.14 9.86 -7.06
CA THR A 689 5.87 11.11 -6.76
C THR A 689 7.35 10.84 -6.49
N ALA A 690 7.70 9.73 -5.82
CA ALA A 690 9.10 9.37 -5.59
C ALA A 690 9.83 9.01 -6.89
N VAL A 691 9.21 8.22 -7.77
CA VAL A 691 9.83 7.76 -9.02
C VAL A 691 9.85 8.86 -10.07
N GLU A 692 8.71 9.48 -10.38
CA GLU A 692 8.66 10.50 -11.42
C GLU A 692 9.06 11.90 -10.92
N GLY A 693 8.65 12.25 -9.70
CA GLY A 693 8.96 13.57 -9.12
C GLY A 693 10.41 13.67 -8.64
N VAL A 694 10.82 12.79 -7.73
CA VAL A 694 12.16 12.84 -7.10
C VAL A 694 13.23 12.28 -8.05
N CYS A 695 13.04 11.06 -8.53
CA CYS A 695 13.98 10.40 -9.44
C CYS A 695 13.91 10.96 -10.88
N GLY A 696 12.89 11.75 -11.18
CA GLY A 696 12.79 12.44 -12.46
C GLY A 696 12.58 11.51 -13.66
N ILE A 697 11.93 10.37 -13.46
CA ILE A 697 11.59 9.45 -14.53
C ILE A 697 10.47 10.05 -15.38
N SER A 698 10.63 10.01 -16.69
CA SER A 698 9.57 10.31 -17.65
C SER A 698 9.63 9.33 -18.82
N LEU A 699 8.45 8.90 -19.27
CA LEU A 699 8.30 7.79 -20.20
C LEU A 699 7.89 8.23 -21.61
N HIS A 700 7.85 9.54 -21.86
CA HIS A 700 7.38 10.09 -23.13
C HIS A 700 8.34 9.76 -24.29
N ARG A 701 7.94 8.81 -25.17
CA ARG A 701 8.73 8.31 -26.33
C ARG A 701 10.10 7.74 -25.95
N GLY A 702 10.21 7.09 -24.81
CA GLY A 702 11.42 6.49 -24.30
C GLY A 702 11.71 6.91 -22.86
N LEU A 703 12.73 6.33 -22.28
CA LEU A 703 13.14 6.62 -20.91
C LEU A 703 13.89 7.95 -20.83
N HIS A 704 13.41 8.85 -20.00
CA HIS A 704 14.12 10.08 -19.63
C HIS A 704 14.41 10.05 -18.13
N ILE A 705 15.61 10.51 -17.76
CA ILE A 705 16.05 10.61 -16.36
C ILE A 705 16.49 12.06 -16.10
N ASN A 706 15.70 12.78 -15.30
CA ASN A 706 15.94 14.16 -14.92
C ASN A 706 15.69 14.33 -13.41
N PRO A 707 16.59 13.88 -12.52
CA PRO A 707 16.39 13.91 -11.08
C PRO A 707 16.21 15.32 -10.53
N ASN A 708 15.25 15.49 -9.61
CA ASN A 708 14.94 16.77 -8.97
C ASN A 708 15.41 16.73 -7.51
N LEU A 709 16.70 16.99 -7.30
CA LEU A 709 17.30 16.94 -5.97
C LEU A 709 17.07 18.25 -5.21
N PRO A 710 16.65 18.19 -3.93
CA PRO A 710 16.68 19.34 -3.06
C PRO A 710 18.13 19.78 -2.81
N LEU A 711 18.33 21.03 -2.43
CA LEU A 711 19.66 21.63 -2.27
C LEU A 711 20.61 20.86 -1.33
N ILE A 712 20.04 20.18 -0.35
CA ILE A 712 20.82 19.45 0.67
C ILE A 712 21.23 18.04 0.24
N TRP A 713 20.66 17.49 -0.84
CA TRP A 713 20.99 16.15 -1.31
C TRP A 713 22.10 16.18 -2.34
N LYS A 714 23.09 15.32 -2.13
CA LYS A 714 24.20 15.16 -3.05
C LYS A 714 23.99 14.04 -4.05
N TRP A 715 23.02 13.16 -3.81
CA TRP A 715 22.76 11.99 -4.65
C TRP A 715 21.33 11.48 -4.50
N VAL A 716 20.90 10.68 -5.47
CA VAL A 716 19.69 9.86 -5.47
C VAL A 716 19.93 8.61 -6.31
N SER A 717 19.27 7.53 -5.98
CA SER A 717 19.31 6.29 -6.75
C SER A 717 17.91 5.70 -6.93
N LEU A 718 17.71 5.06 -8.08
CA LEU A 718 16.57 4.21 -8.36
C LEU A 718 17.11 2.85 -8.81
N SER A 719 16.71 1.78 -8.15
CA SER A 719 17.17 0.43 -8.49
C SER A 719 16.00 -0.49 -8.84
N ASN A 720 16.24 -1.39 -9.79
CA ASN A 720 15.32 -2.45 -10.18
C ASN A 720 13.93 -1.94 -10.61
N MET A 721 13.87 -0.84 -11.37
CA MET A 721 12.60 -0.35 -11.94
C MET A 721 12.24 -1.20 -13.18
N PRO A 722 11.05 -1.82 -13.22
CA PRO A 722 10.59 -2.54 -14.41
C PRO A 722 10.37 -1.55 -15.56
N TYR A 723 10.95 -1.83 -16.71
CA TYR A 723 10.78 -1.04 -17.92
C TYR A 723 11.06 -1.89 -19.17
N HIS A 724 10.07 -2.05 -20.05
CA HIS A 724 10.17 -2.80 -21.31
C HIS A 724 10.76 -4.21 -21.12
N GLY A 725 10.36 -4.91 -20.05
CA GLY A 725 10.85 -6.25 -19.73
C GLY A 725 12.26 -6.32 -19.14
N SER A 726 12.90 -5.18 -18.91
CA SER A 726 14.21 -5.04 -18.26
C SER A 726 14.09 -4.41 -16.88
N ALA A 727 15.17 -4.47 -16.10
CA ALA A 727 15.29 -3.77 -14.82
C ALA A 727 16.23 -2.57 -14.98
N VAL A 728 15.70 -1.37 -14.77
CA VAL A 728 16.48 -0.14 -14.82
C VAL A 728 17.03 0.20 -13.44
N THR A 729 18.32 0.38 -13.36
CA THR A 729 19.02 0.90 -12.17
C THR A 729 19.86 2.12 -12.57
N TYR A 730 19.75 3.20 -11.80
CA TYR A 730 20.63 4.34 -11.97
C TYR A 730 21.04 4.96 -10.62
N PHE A 731 22.16 5.67 -10.64
CA PHE A 731 22.63 6.53 -9.56
C PHE A 731 22.97 7.91 -10.14
N ALA A 732 22.41 8.96 -9.55
CA ALA A 732 22.69 10.35 -9.91
C ALA A 732 23.32 11.10 -8.74
N CYS A 733 24.36 11.89 -9.02
CA CYS A 733 25.09 12.60 -7.99
C CYS A 733 25.78 13.88 -8.49
N TRP A 734 25.98 14.81 -7.59
CA TRP A 734 26.73 16.05 -7.89
C TRP A 734 28.23 15.82 -7.91
N VAL A 735 28.86 16.00 -9.07
CA VAL A 735 30.29 15.85 -9.30
C VAL A 735 30.82 17.16 -9.88
N LYS A 736 31.66 17.90 -9.15
CA LYS A 736 32.23 19.18 -9.57
C LYS A 736 31.19 20.19 -10.07
N GLY A 737 30.11 20.32 -9.31
CA GLY A 737 29.02 21.26 -9.65
C GLY A 737 28.16 20.85 -10.83
N ARG A 738 28.26 19.60 -11.28
CA ARG A 738 27.49 18.98 -12.36
C ARG A 738 26.79 17.74 -11.83
N LEU A 739 25.55 17.51 -12.25
CA LEU A 739 24.81 16.29 -11.93
C LEU A 739 25.18 15.18 -12.94
N ASP A 740 25.95 14.18 -12.51
CA ASP A 740 26.29 13.02 -13.32
C ASP A 740 25.27 11.89 -13.06
N ILE A 741 24.89 11.16 -14.12
CA ILE A 741 23.93 10.06 -14.07
C ILE A 741 24.60 8.82 -14.65
N PHE A 742 24.64 7.75 -13.88
CA PHE A 742 25.12 6.42 -14.25
C PHE A 742 23.92 5.47 -14.29
N ALA A 743 23.69 4.80 -15.42
CA ALA A 743 22.53 3.93 -15.60
C ALA A 743 22.89 2.69 -16.42
N ASN A 744 22.21 1.56 -16.15
CA ASN A 744 22.34 0.30 -16.90
C ASN A 744 21.35 0.18 -18.06
N TYR A 745 20.74 1.25 -18.47
CA TYR A 745 19.76 1.28 -19.57
C TYR A 745 19.89 2.57 -20.37
N PRO A 746 19.72 2.55 -21.70
CA PRO A 746 19.74 3.76 -22.52
C PRO A 746 18.66 4.76 -22.10
N PHE A 747 19.04 6.00 -21.95
CA PHE A 747 18.12 7.07 -21.52
C PHE A 747 18.46 8.41 -22.17
N SER A 748 17.52 9.34 -22.11
CA SER A 748 17.72 10.74 -22.48
C SER A 748 17.64 11.63 -21.24
N THR A 749 18.32 12.78 -21.27
CA THR A 749 18.22 13.80 -20.22
C THR A 749 18.23 15.21 -20.80
N SER A 750 17.48 16.12 -20.20
CA SER A 750 17.52 17.56 -20.52
C SER A 750 18.68 18.28 -19.83
N LEU A 751 19.32 17.62 -18.86
CA LEU A 751 20.46 18.17 -18.13
C LEU A 751 21.70 18.21 -19.04
N LYS A 752 22.42 19.33 -19.06
CA LYS A 752 23.63 19.51 -19.88
C LYS A 752 24.83 18.80 -19.26
N ASN A 753 24.80 17.47 -19.14
CA ASN A 753 25.74 16.81 -18.24
C ASN A 753 26.23 15.48 -18.74
N ALA A 754 27.21 14.90 -18.05
CA ALA A 754 27.76 13.63 -18.37
C ALA A 754 26.72 12.54 -18.14
N GLN A 755 26.29 11.90 -19.22
CA GLN A 755 25.61 10.62 -19.21
C GLN A 755 26.66 9.53 -19.28
N THR A 756 26.56 8.53 -18.42
CA THR A 756 27.34 7.29 -18.55
C THR A 756 26.35 6.12 -18.60
N GLU A 757 26.15 5.60 -19.81
CA GLU A 757 25.40 4.39 -20.04
C GLU A 757 26.32 3.20 -19.82
N LEU A 758 25.86 2.25 -19.03
CA LEU A 758 26.53 1.00 -18.71
C LEU A 758 25.56 -0.13 -19.07
N ASP A 759 26.07 -1.35 -19.25
CA ASP A 759 25.23 -2.44 -19.77
C ASP A 759 24.47 -3.18 -18.65
N ASP A 760 25.15 -3.34 -17.49
CA ASP A 760 24.68 -4.24 -16.45
C ASP A 760 24.68 -3.60 -15.06
N ASP A 761 23.69 -3.98 -14.25
CA ASP A 761 23.73 -3.81 -12.79
C ASP A 761 24.36 -5.07 -12.18
N ILE A 762 25.58 -4.92 -11.71
CA ILE A 762 26.39 -5.98 -11.08
C ILE A 762 26.47 -5.83 -9.55
N SER A 763 25.59 -5.06 -8.96
CA SER A 763 25.58 -4.81 -7.50
C SER A 763 25.53 -6.10 -6.66
N ALA A 764 24.92 -7.16 -7.19
CA ALA A 764 24.82 -8.45 -6.53
C ALA A 764 26.17 -9.16 -6.34
N LEU A 765 27.21 -8.81 -7.12
CA LEU A 765 28.57 -9.36 -7.00
C LEU A 765 29.37 -8.75 -5.82
N ILE A 766 28.82 -7.76 -5.13
CA ILE A 766 29.37 -7.24 -3.88
C ILE A 766 28.48 -7.77 -2.76
N HIS A 767 29.03 -8.58 -1.86
CA HIS A 767 28.24 -9.29 -0.85
C HIS A 767 28.13 -8.56 0.49
N GLU A 768 29.10 -7.71 0.79
CA GLU A 768 29.08 -6.91 2.00
C GLU A 768 27.92 -5.92 1.96
N ARG A 769 27.18 -5.84 3.05
CA ARG A 769 26.05 -4.93 3.22
C ARG A 769 26.17 -4.25 4.57
N LEU A 770 25.83 -2.98 4.58
CA LEU A 770 25.68 -2.18 5.79
C LEU A 770 24.37 -1.41 5.65
N GLU A 771 23.49 -1.46 6.64
CA GLU A 771 22.14 -0.85 6.56
C GLU A 771 22.16 0.66 6.27
N GLU A 772 23.23 1.31 6.69
CA GLU A 772 23.43 2.74 6.50
C GLU A 772 23.93 3.12 5.11
N ILE A 773 24.31 2.14 4.31
CA ILE A 773 24.96 2.36 3.02
C ILE A 773 24.11 1.82 1.88
N HIS A 774 23.89 2.68 0.91
CA HIS A 774 23.38 2.26 -0.38
C HIS A 774 24.54 2.05 -1.36
N LEU A 775 24.55 0.91 -2.03
CA LEU A 775 25.58 0.56 -3.00
C LEU A 775 24.93 0.13 -4.31
N VAL A 776 25.39 0.74 -5.41
CA VAL A 776 25.07 0.36 -6.78
C VAL A 776 26.37 0.19 -7.55
N ALA A 777 26.54 -0.94 -8.24
CA ALA A 777 27.66 -1.18 -9.12
C ALA A 777 27.13 -1.41 -10.55
N LEU A 778 27.50 -0.52 -11.46
CA LEU A 778 27.08 -0.57 -12.86
C LEU A 778 28.31 -0.76 -13.74
N ALA A 779 28.19 -1.52 -14.82
CA ALA A 779 29.38 -1.90 -15.57
C ALA A 779 29.14 -2.24 -17.05
N THR A 780 30.20 -2.06 -17.83
CA THR A 780 30.50 -2.84 -19.03
C THR A 780 31.71 -3.73 -18.73
N PRO A 781 32.07 -4.72 -19.55
CA PRO A 781 33.23 -5.55 -19.29
C PRO A 781 34.57 -4.81 -19.20
N SER A 782 34.61 -3.55 -19.63
CA SER A 782 35.83 -2.69 -19.64
C SER A 782 35.72 -1.44 -18.76
N HIS A 783 34.56 -1.16 -18.19
CA HIS A 783 34.31 0.02 -17.37
C HIS A 783 33.36 -0.32 -16.25
N VAL A 784 33.78 -0.16 -14.99
CA VAL A 784 32.94 -0.40 -13.79
C VAL A 784 32.85 0.89 -13.00
N VAL A 785 31.66 1.25 -12.57
CA VAL A 785 31.38 2.37 -11.66
C VAL A 785 30.63 1.84 -10.44
N ILE A 786 31.24 1.99 -9.26
CA ILE A 786 30.62 1.64 -7.99
C ILE A 786 30.23 2.94 -7.30
N CYS A 787 28.95 3.10 -7.10
CA CYS A 787 28.33 4.27 -6.46
C CYS A 787 27.93 3.90 -5.03
N ILE A 788 28.35 4.70 -4.04
CA ILE A 788 28.13 4.39 -2.63
C ILE A 788 27.59 5.64 -1.95
N GLY A 789 26.37 5.56 -1.40
CA GLY A 789 25.71 6.66 -0.73
C GLY A 789 25.51 6.39 0.77
N ASN A 790 25.73 7.39 1.61
CA ASN A 790 25.42 7.34 3.04
C ASN A 790 23.97 7.82 3.27
N MET A 791 23.13 6.95 3.86
CA MET A 791 21.72 7.21 4.15
C MET A 791 21.48 7.72 5.57
N THR A 792 22.53 7.91 6.37
CA THR A 792 22.37 8.21 7.80
C THR A 792 22.74 9.65 8.19
N ALA A 793 22.33 10.04 9.38
CA ALA A 793 22.70 11.31 10.01
C ALA A 793 24.09 11.28 10.67
N SER A 794 24.89 10.22 10.48
CA SER A 794 26.25 10.08 11.01
C SER A 794 27.24 9.71 9.91
N SER A 795 28.50 10.10 10.11
CA SER A 795 29.58 9.62 9.24
C SER A 795 29.83 8.14 9.51
N THR A 796 30.12 7.38 8.46
CA THR A 796 30.37 5.95 8.58
C THR A 796 31.53 5.51 7.69
N SER A 797 32.04 4.32 7.91
CA SER A 797 33.04 3.68 7.03
C SER A 797 32.55 2.33 6.56
N PHE A 798 32.86 2.00 5.30
CA PHE A 798 32.44 0.77 4.69
C PHE A 798 33.60 0.12 3.94
N THR A 799 33.77 -1.18 4.18
CA THR A 799 34.82 -1.99 3.51
C THR A 799 34.12 -3.14 2.78
N PHE A 800 34.47 -3.35 1.52
CA PHE A 800 33.87 -4.37 0.69
C PHE A 800 34.88 -4.94 -0.31
N SER A 801 34.61 -6.17 -0.78
CA SER A 801 35.38 -6.87 -1.79
C SER A 801 34.79 -6.60 -3.19
N VAL A 802 35.69 -6.53 -4.18
CA VAL A 802 35.34 -6.51 -5.60
C VAL A 802 35.97 -7.68 -6.34
N SER A 803 36.50 -8.68 -5.62
CA SER A 803 37.19 -9.81 -6.21
C SER A 803 36.33 -10.58 -7.21
N GLU A 804 35.07 -10.81 -6.90
CA GLU A 804 34.12 -11.48 -7.79
C GLU A 804 33.91 -10.69 -9.09
N ILE A 805 33.78 -9.36 -9.00
CA ILE A 805 33.68 -8.47 -10.18
C ILE A 805 34.91 -8.60 -11.05
N THR A 806 36.12 -8.55 -10.44
CA THR A 806 37.36 -8.58 -11.17
C THR A 806 37.69 -9.94 -11.78
N GLU A 807 37.20 -11.01 -11.19
CA GLU A 807 37.45 -12.39 -11.63
C GLU A 807 36.41 -12.89 -12.64
N THR A 808 35.14 -12.51 -12.48
CA THR A 808 34.03 -13.10 -13.25
C THR A 808 33.49 -12.17 -14.32
N TYR A 809 33.55 -10.86 -14.13
CA TYR A 809 32.88 -9.87 -14.99
C TYR A 809 33.88 -9.05 -15.84
N MET A 810 34.92 -8.53 -15.23
CA MET A 810 35.88 -7.66 -15.93
C MET A 810 36.76 -8.42 -16.91
N THR A 811 36.98 -7.85 -18.11
CA THR A 811 37.95 -8.43 -19.03
C THR A 811 39.37 -8.31 -18.48
N PRO A 812 40.26 -9.36 -18.63
CA PRO A 812 41.61 -9.29 -18.15
C PRO A 812 42.39 -8.10 -18.72
N GLY A 813 43.21 -7.44 -17.89
CA GLY A 813 44.04 -6.33 -18.29
C GLY A 813 44.25 -5.27 -17.20
N ARG A 814 44.86 -4.16 -17.63
CA ARG A 814 45.18 -3.05 -16.72
C ARG A 814 44.05 -2.04 -16.65
N TYR A 815 43.70 -1.66 -15.45
CA TYR A 815 42.61 -0.68 -15.16
C TYR A 815 43.14 0.51 -14.39
N ARG A 816 42.75 1.71 -14.81
CA ARG A 816 42.91 2.92 -14.01
C ARG A 816 41.86 2.94 -12.93
N VAL A 817 42.26 3.15 -11.68
CA VAL A 817 41.42 3.19 -10.51
C VAL A 817 41.30 4.64 -10.04
N ARG A 818 40.11 5.19 -10.03
CA ARG A 818 39.82 6.55 -9.51
C ARG A 818 38.75 6.48 -8.45
N VAL A 819 38.86 7.31 -7.41
CA VAL A 819 37.84 7.46 -6.38
C VAL A 819 37.42 8.93 -6.29
N PHE A 820 36.14 9.21 -6.43
CA PHE A 820 35.56 10.53 -6.19
C PHE A 820 35.16 10.67 -4.74
N HIS A 821 35.47 11.80 -4.15
CA HIS A 821 35.20 12.14 -2.76
C HIS A 821 34.26 13.33 -2.70
N SER A 822 32.98 13.10 -2.31
CA SER A 822 31.97 14.14 -2.24
C SER A 822 32.25 15.25 -1.22
N GLU A 823 33.09 14.98 -0.19
CA GLU A 823 33.49 15.93 0.84
C GLU A 823 34.47 17.00 0.34
N ILE A 824 35.27 16.68 -0.68
CA ILE A 824 36.25 17.60 -1.28
C ILE A 824 35.88 17.96 -2.71
N ASP A 825 34.81 17.37 -3.25
CA ASP A 825 34.32 17.53 -4.63
C ASP A 825 35.41 17.25 -5.69
N ASP A 826 36.25 16.22 -5.48
CA ASP A 826 37.35 15.90 -6.40
C ASP A 826 37.67 14.41 -6.50
N TRP A 827 38.34 14.05 -7.61
CA TRP A 827 38.83 12.73 -7.93
C TRP A 827 40.23 12.48 -7.36
N TYR A 828 40.41 11.32 -6.72
CA TYR A 828 41.71 10.81 -6.34
C TYR A 828 42.10 9.65 -7.26
N ASP A 829 43.21 9.79 -7.97
CA ASP A 829 43.75 8.74 -8.87
C ASP A 829 44.63 7.79 -8.07
N GLN A 830 44.22 6.55 -7.97
CA GLN A 830 44.98 5.46 -7.32
C GLN A 830 45.94 4.73 -8.27
N GLY A 831 46.07 5.21 -9.52
CA GLY A 831 46.99 4.63 -10.53
C GLY A 831 46.39 3.47 -11.33
N VAL A 832 47.27 2.80 -12.07
CA VAL A 832 46.86 1.70 -12.95
C VAL A 832 47.28 0.36 -12.33
N ARG A 833 46.35 -0.60 -12.26
CA ARG A 833 46.59 -1.94 -11.70
C ARG A 833 46.03 -3.00 -12.63
N GLU A 834 46.62 -4.23 -12.58
CA GLU A 834 46.01 -5.40 -13.20
C GLU A 834 44.67 -5.67 -12.48
N ASN A 835 43.63 -6.12 -13.19
CA ASN A 835 42.34 -6.44 -12.57
C ASN A 835 42.51 -7.48 -11.44
N SER A 836 43.39 -8.47 -11.60
CA SER A 836 43.68 -9.47 -10.58
C SER A 836 44.30 -8.92 -9.28
N ASN A 837 44.73 -7.66 -9.25
CA ASN A 837 45.32 -6.99 -8.10
C ASN A 837 44.35 -5.96 -7.45
N ILE A 838 43.08 -5.96 -7.87
CA ILE A 838 42.06 -5.10 -7.31
C ILE A 838 41.09 -5.99 -6.49
N HIS A 839 41.29 -6.04 -5.18
CA HIS A 839 40.53 -6.96 -4.32
C HIS A 839 39.40 -6.32 -3.54
N GLY A 840 39.50 -5.03 -3.24
CA GLY A 840 38.45 -4.35 -2.46
C GLY A 840 38.80 -2.90 -2.13
N PHE A 841 37.84 -2.25 -1.49
CA PHE A 841 37.95 -0.85 -1.09
C PHE A 841 37.46 -0.65 0.34
N SER A 842 38.08 0.33 1.01
CA SER A 842 37.58 0.87 2.28
C SER A 842 37.36 2.36 2.10
N VAL A 843 36.13 2.82 2.36
CA VAL A 843 35.72 4.20 2.12
C VAL A 843 35.10 4.79 3.35
N GLY A 844 35.45 6.04 3.68
CA GLY A 844 34.75 6.85 4.65
C GLY A 844 33.71 7.73 3.96
N LEU A 845 32.56 7.89 4.54
CA LEU A 845 31.42 8.62 4.00
C LEU A 845 30.92 9.65 5.03
N GLU A 846 30.83 10.89 4.65
CA GLU A 846 30.18 11.93 5.46
C GLU A 846 28.66 11.77 5.49
N VAL A 847 27.99 12.51 6.36
CA VAL A 847 26.53 12.55 6.47
C VAL A 847 25.92 12.94 5.12
N GLY A 848 25.05 12.08 4.57
CA GLY A 848 24.41 12.30 3.27
C GLY A 848 25.38 12.38 2.09
N GLY A 849 26.67 12.06 2.29
CA GLY A 849 27.70 12.07 1.27
C GLY A 849 27.70 10.81 0.42
N PHE A 850 28.55 10.79 -0.60
CA PHE A 850 28.73 9.64 -1.48
C PHE A 850 30.18 9.47 -1.94
N LYS A 851 30.49 8.31 -2.46
CA LYS A 851 31.74 8.00 -3.17
C LYS A 851 31.41 7.36 -4.53
N LEU A 852 32.25 7.65 -5.53
CA LEU A 852 32.29 6.89 -6.77
C LEU A 852 33.64 6.21 -6.87
N ILE A 853 33.66 4.94 -7.26
CA ILE A 853 34.88 4.20 -7.59
C ILE A 853 34.75 3.81 -9.05
N GLU A 854 35.67 4.28 -9.87
CA GLU A 854 35.70 4.05 -11.30
C GLU A 854 36.92 3.19 -11.68
N LEU A 855 36.64 2.09 -12.38
CA LEU A 855 37.65 1.17 -12.92
C LEU A 855 37.55 1.20 -14.44
N THR A 856 38.49 1.82 -15.12
CA THR A 856 38.49 1.97 -16.60
C THR A 856 39.65 1.24 -17.22
N LYS A 857 39.37 0.32 -18.12
CA LYS A 857 40.40 -0.44 -18.84
C LYS A 857 41.30 0.48 -19.67
N GLN A 858 42.59 0.30 -19.54
CA GLN A 858 43.57 1.04 -20.35
C GLN A 858 43.79 0.32 -21.68
N VAL A 859 43.64 1.04 -22.76
CA VAL A 859 44.00 0.55 -24.09
C VAL A 859 45.55 0.52 -24.15
N THR A 860 46.13 -0.67 -24.31
CA THR A 860 47.58 -0.86 -24.46
C THR A 860 48.05 -0.40 -25.82
#